data_d2fb6d3e0b5fdddfe9b351c4bf0e2d72
#
_entry.id   d2fb6d3e0b5fdddfe9b351c4bf0e2d72
#
_cell.length_a   1.000
_cell.length_b   1.000
_cell.length_c   1.000
_cell.angle_alpha   90.00
_cell.angle_beta   90.00
_cell.angle_gamma   90.00
#
_symmetry.space_group_name_H-M   'P 1'
#
loop_
_entity.id
_entity.type
_entity.pdbx_description
1 polymer ?
#
loop_
_entity_poly.entity_id
_entity_poly.type
_entity_poly.pdbx_seq_one_letter_code
_entity_poly.pdbx_strand_id
1 'polypeptide(L)'
;MKNKYCLTTLFILFAASIFAQSSSIQGIVKDENGNAINDVSISYNNEGTISDIDGNYNLAVTTFEKITVTYSHISFISFSRTFNVPKGKTLRFSPKLNFKTEEIKEVYIKNRRNDSEGITNVDIKDIKEIPGANAGVENVLMTFAGVNNNNELSTQYNVRGGNFDENLVYVNGIEVYRPFLVRSGQQEGLSFINVEMTKNVNFSAGGFQAKYGDKLSSVLDITYRTPEEFAARVKLNLLGGSATVEGKMFKNKLSAIIGVRYRDNSLLVNSKDIETNFRPKFADVQAFLSYKISERFTLDFLGNFSSNDYNYTPITRRTKFGTLANPLELIVYYDGQEKDNYQTLFGALKGTYQVNNNLNIDLTASSYNTQESEHYDILASYNLGEVDSNLGSETFGDVEFSEGIGSQLSHARNNLDALISNFQAKATFKKGNNQFDFGLKYQNEDIRDKLREWEIIDSAGFSIRPPNHSINNQPYDPYEGEITPFQEVRATNNTQIDRFTAFAQWSKKDEWNDHEVWYNIGVRAHNWSVKGEGIESTNQTVFSPRGQFAIKPNWDKDMLFRFSSGFYYQPPFYKELRDRNGVVQPSVKAQKSIHFVVGNDYSFNLWKRPFKLVSEAYYKHLTDVNPYTVDNVRIRYAADNNATAFATGVDLRLNGEFVPGTESWISVGYLSTKENIDNRGEIARPTDQRLKFAMLFQDYVPTIPNLKMYLNLVFNTGVPGGSPVYSDPYLFQSRLNSYKRADIGISYVVVDEKRQPNNGLLNNFKELSFGIEIFNMFDVQNSITNTWVRDVYSKRSFGIPNYMTSRVFNVKLDMKF
;
A
#
# COMPACT_ATOMS: atom_id res chain seq x y z
N MET A 1 -70.60 63.40 45.45
CA MET A 1 -69.82 62.92 44.29
C MET A 1 -68.46 63.63 44.15
N LYS A 2 -67.79 64.15 45.20
CA LYS A 2 -66.51 64.83 45.01
C LYS A 2 -65.28 64.04 45.59
N ASN A 3 -65.42 62.89 46.32
CA ASN A 3 -64.37 62.18 46.94
C ASN A 3 -63.89 60.89 46.19
N LYS A 4 -64.47 60.52 44.97
CA LYS A 4 -64.07 59.35 44.20
C LYS A 4 -62.97 59.64 43.18
N TYR A 5 -62.84 60.92 42.75
CA TYR A 5 -61.79 61.28 41.77
C TYR A 5 -60.44 61.60 42.38
N CYS A 6 -60.38 61.88 43.69
CA CYS A 6 -59.12 62.15 44.35
C CYS A 6 -58.28 60.90 44.67
N LEU A 7 -58.99 59.76 44.86
CA LEU A 7 -58.30 58.43 45.08
C LEU A 7 -57.81 57.84 43.81
N THR A 8 -58.48 58.02 42.68
CA THR A 8 -58.13 57.54 41.35
C THR A 8 -56.89 58.28 40.80
N THR A 9 -56.86 59.63 41.01
CA THR A 9 -55.68 60.46 40.65
C THR A 9 -54.45 60.16 41.44
N LEU A 10 -54.60 59.86 42.76
CA LEU A 10 -53.52 59.44 43.60
C LEU A 10 -52.95 58.03 43.22
N PHE A 11 -53.80 57.09 42.75
CA PHE A 11 -53.38 55.80 42.33
C PHE A 11 -52.68 55.83 40.97
N ILE A 12 -53.09 56.74 40.04
CA ILE A 12 -52.43 56.98 38.74
C ILE A 12 -51.07 57.67 38.93
N LEU A 13 -50.88 58.52 39.88
CA LEU A 13 -49.63 59.19 40.24
C LEU A 13 -48.69 58.25 40.98
N PHE A 14 -49.19 57.20 41.67
CA PHE A 14 -48.35 56.20 42.29
C PHE A 14 -47.92 55.07 41.30
N ALA A 15 -48.74 54.82 40.26
CA ALA A 15 -48.40 53.89 39.19
C ALA A 15 -47.34 54.43 38.19
N ALA A 16 -47.16 55.77 38.12
CA ALA A 16 -46.21 56.39 37.23
C ALA A 16 -44.76 56.49 37.82
N SER A 17 -44.58 56.05 39.07
CA SER A 17 -43.29 56.13 39.75
C SER A 17 -42.53 54.81 39.82
N ILE A 18 -43.02 53.73 39.13
CA ILE A 18 -42.33 52.43 39.05
C ILE A 18 -41.79 52.24 37.63
N PHE A 19 -41.13 53.24 37.06
CA PHE A 19 -40.12 52.99 36.05
C PHE A 19 -38.82 52.81 36.82
N ALA A 20 -38.48 51.55 37.16
CA ALA A 20 -37.19 51.20 37.64
C ALA A 20 -36.15 51.65 36.57
N GLN A 21 -35.31 52.60 36.95
CA GLN A 21 -34.17 52.99 36.10
C GLN A 21 -33.22 51.79 35.93
N SER A 22 -33.51 50.94 34.91
CA SER A 22 -32.66 49.82 34.55
C SER A 22 -31.40 50.38 33.90
N SER A 23 -30.27 49.94 34.37
CA SER A 23 -28.99 50.16 33.70
C SER A 23 -28.81 49.08 32.67
N SER A 24 -28.16 49.38 31.55
CA SER A 24 -27.90 48.36 30.51
C SER A 24 -26.52 48.50 29.86
N ILE A 25 -26.06 47.41 29.27
CA ILE A 25 -24.88 47.41 28.40
C ILE A 25 -25.35 47.01 27.01
N GLN A 26 -25.07 47.82 26.01
CA GLN A 26 -25.53 47.64 24.62
C GLN A 26 -24.32 47.68 23.66
N GLY A 27 -24.34 46.96 22.56
CA GLY A 27 -23.32 47.02 21.52
C GLY A 27 -23.54 46.03 20.41
N ILE A 28 -22.55 45.91 19.56
CA ILE A 28 -22.52 44.95 18.47
C ILE A 28 -21.35 44.04 18.69
N VAL A 29 -21.57 42.72 18.75
CA VAL A 29 -20.50 41.73 18.80
C VAL A 29 -19.97 41.50 17.38
N LYS A 30 -18.66 41.59 17.20
CA LYS A 30 -18.01 41.48 15.89
C LYS A 30 -16.88 40.45 15.93
N ASP A 31 -16.55 39.88 14.75
CA ASP A 31 -15.37 39.07 14.55
C ASP A 31 -14.11 39.95 14.31
N GLU A 32 -12.96 39.30 14.13
CA GLU A 32 -11.68 39.97 13.81
C GLU A 32 -11.75 40.79 12.52
N ASN A 33 -12.58 40.38 11.56
CA ASN A 33 -12.76 40.98 10.24
C ASN A 33 -13.78 42.13 10.27
N GLY A 34 -14.47 42.30 11.43
CA GLY A 34 -15.46 43.35 11.63
C GLY A 34 -16.89 42.97 11.27
N ASN A 35 -17.15 41.68 10.91
CA ASN A 35 -18.50 41.19 10.66
C ASN A 35 -19.26 40.99 11.97
N ALA A 36 -20.57 41.18 11.92
CA ALA A 36 -21.45 40.94 13.07
C ALA A 36 -21.57 39.45 13.39
N ILE A 37 -21.64 39.09 14.68
CA ILE A 37 -21.81 37.70 15.13
C ILE A 37 -23.16 37.57 15.81
N ASN A 38 -24.02 36.68 15.28
CA ASN A 38 -25.31 36.32 15.91
C ASN A 38 -25.09 35.21 16.98
N ASP A 39 -26.15 35.03 17.80
CA ASP A 39 -26.22 33.94 18.80
C ASP A 39 -25.07 33.92 19.84
N VAL A 40 -24.38 35.04 20.03
CA VAL A 40 -23.42 35.18 21.14
C VAL A 40 -24.19 35.29 22.45
N SER A 41 -23.90 34.40 23.38
CA SER A 41 -24.40 34.47 24.77
C SER A 41 -23.60 35.52 25.55
N ILE A 42 -24.28 36.54 26.03
CA ILE A 42 -23.75 37.63 26.86
C ILE A 42 -24.32 37.51 28.27
N SER A 43 -23.51 37.16 29.24
CA SER A 43 -24.00 36.83 30.60
C SER A 43 -23.14 37.46 31.72
N TYR A 44 -23.81 37.73 32.86
CA TYR A 44 -23.20 38.03 34.14
C TYR A 44 -24.09 37.47 35.26
N ASN A 45 -23.55 36.92 36.34
CA ASN A 45 -24.25 36.44 37.53
C ASN A 45 -25.60 35.69 37.29
N ASN A 46 -25.70 34.80 36.38
CA ASN A 46 -26.93 34.09 35.98
C ASN A 46 -27.98 34.90 35.17
N GLU A 47 -27.72 36.15 34.90
CA GLU A 47 -28.53 36.96 33.96
C GLU A 47 -27.82 37.05 32.63
N GLY A 48 -28.55 37.06 31.50
CA GLY A 48 -27.92 37.10 30.19
C GLY A 48 -28.89 37.51 29.06
N THR A 49 -28.31 37.77 27.90
CA THR A 49 -28.98 38.04 26.64
C THR A 49 -28.22 37.36 25.49
N ILE A 50 -28.78 37.33 24.32
CA ILE A 50 -28.16 36.75 23.10
C ILE A 50 -28.11 37.85 22.03
N SER A 51 -27.04 37.90 21.23
CA SER A 51 -26.93 38.82 20.11
C SER A 51 -27.88 38.41 18.96
N ASP A 52 -28.49 39.39 18.29
CA ASP A 52 -29.36 39.19 17.13
C ASP A 52 -28.53 38.93 15.83
N ILE A 53 -29.22 38.79 14.71
CA ILE A 53 -28.61 38.51 13.41
C ILE A 53 -27.63 39.60 12.95
N ASP A 54 -27.81 40.84 13.39
CA ASP A 54 -26.92 41.97 13.13
C ASP A 54 -25.85 42.14 14.24
N GLY A 55 -25.73 41.14 15.14
CA GLY A 55 -24.77 41.12 16.27
C GLY A 55 -25.15 42.07 17.40
N ASN A 56 -26.30 42.78 17.37
CA ASN A 56 -26.70 43.72 18.43
C ASN A 56 -27.10 42.96 19.70
N TYR A 57 -26.74 43.50 20.83
CA TYR A 57 -27.20 43.00 22.13
C TYR A 57 -27.58 44.12 23.07
N ASN A 58 -28.46 43.82 24.02
CA ASN A 58 -28.86 44.68 25.10
C ASN A 58 -28.95 43.87 26.41
N LEU A 59 -27.96 43.98 27.28
CA LEU A 59 -27.93 43.29 28.54
C LEU A 59 -28.40 44.25 29.68
N ALA A 60 -29.54 43.93 30.28
CA ALA A 60 -30.04 44.64 31.44
C ALA A 60 -29.16 44.32 32.67
N VAL A 61 -28.82 45.33 33.47
CA VAL A 61 -27.97 45.19 34.62
C VAL A 61 -28.74 45.64 35.88
N THR A 62 -28.88 44.71 36.83
CA THR A 62 -29.63 44.94 38.07
C THR A 62 -28.76 45.37 39.26
N THR A 63 -27.44 45.15 39.15
CA THR A 63 -26.47 45.55 40.19
C THR A 63 -25.63 46.78 39.80
N PHE A 64 -25.27 47.62 40.77
CA PHE A 64 -24.52 48.85 40.56
C PHE A 64 -23.03 48.72 40.98
N GLU A 65 -22.57 47.48 41.15
CA GLU A 65 -21.19 47.14 41.47
C GLU A 65 -20.40 46.80 40.20
N LYS A 66 -19.10 46.58 40.33
CA LYS A 66 -18.28 46.07 39.24
C LYS A 66 -18.78 44.69 38.83
N ILE A 67 -19.25 44.57 37.60
CA ILE A 67 -19.74 43.31 37.03
C ILE A 67 -18.80 42.82 35.94
N THR A 68 -18.57 41.51 35.87
CA THR A 68 -17.83 40.91 34.79
C THR A 68 -18.81 40.27 33.82
N VAL A 69 -18.84 40.81 32.62
CA VAL A 69 -19.69 40.29 31.54
C VAL A 69 -18.85 39.37 30.68
N THR A 70 -19.37 38.14 30.43
CA THR A 70 -18.77 37.12 29.56
C THR A 70 -19.54 37.04 28.27
N TYR A 71 -18.83 37.10 27.15
CA TYR A 71 -19.31 36.90 25.79
C TYR A 71 -18.82 35.55 25.31
N SER A 72 -19.71 34.62 25.02
CA SER A 72 -19.36 33.27 24.62
C SER A 72 -20.17 32.84 23.40
N HIS A 73 -19.51 32.14 22.47
CA HIS A 73 -20.10 31.55 21.30
C HIS A 73 -19.36 30.26 20.94
N ILE A 74 -20.03 29.27 20.36
CA ILE A 74 -19.46 27.96 20.08
C ILE A 74 -18.22 28.02 19.16
N SER A 75 -18.21 28.96 18.23
CA SER A 75 -17.13 29.14 17.22
C SER A 75 -16.08 30.19 17.59
N PHE A 76 -16.20 30.88 18.76
CA PHE A 76 -15.31 31.96 19.12
C PHE A 76 -14.75 31.78 20.54
N ILE A 77 -13.54 32.31 20.77
CA ILE A 77 -12.90 32.34 22.11
C ILE A 77 -13.74 33.23 23.01
N SER A 78 -14.16 32.72 24.17
CA SER A 78 -14.91 33.52 25.16
C SER A 78 -14.11 34.71 25.60
N PHE A 79 -14.74 35.88 25.62
CA PHE A 79 -14.16 37.14 26.02
C PHE A 79 -14.89 37.66 27.28
N SER A 80 -14.16 38.04 28.29
CA SER A 80 -14.76 38.62 29.51
C SER A 80 -14.18 40.00 29.80
N ARG A 81 -15.07 40.92 30.23
CA ARG A 81 -14.66 42.27 30.61
C ARG A 81 -15.45 42.76 31.81
N THR A 82 -14.75 43.43 32.71
CA THR A 82 -15.36 44.02 33.87
C THR A 82 -15.83 45.46 33.58
N PHE A 83 -17.07 45.79 33.92
CA PHE A 83 -17.67 47.08 33.75
C PHE A 83 -18.11 47.67 35.12
N ASN A 84 -18.08 48.97 35.23
CA ASN A 84 -18.73 49.71 36.29
C ASN A 84 -19.89 50.48 35.68
N VAL A 85 -21.13 50.01 35.88
CA VAL A 85 -22.31 50.57 35.25
C VAL A 85 -23.05 51.49 36.24
N PRO A 86 -23.05 52.83 36.05
CA PRO A 86 -23.75 53.74 36.92
C PRO A 86 -25.28 53.56 36.84
N LYS A 87 -25.96 53.81 37.95
CA LYS A 87 -27.45 53.66 38.00
C LYS A 87 -28.14 54.46 36.92
N GLY A 88 -29.05 53.80 36.17
CA GLY A 88 -29.88 54.42 35.13
C GLY A 88 -29.12 54.84 33.86
N LYS A 89 -27.88 54.37 33.67
CA LYS A 89 -27.12 54.65 32.44
C LYS A 89 -26.92 53.43 31.59
N THR A 90 -26.94 53.64 30.26
CA THR A 90 -26.58 52.63 29.26
C THR A 90 -25.12 52.81 28.86
N LEU A 91 -24.33 51.73 29.01
CA LEU A 91 -22.94 51.70 28.53
C LEU A 91 -22.97 51.07 27.11
N ARG A 92 -22.22 51.68 26.20
CA ARG A 92 -22.05 51.07 24.86
C ARG A 92 -20.66 50.41 24.80
N PHE A 93 -20.67 49.10 24.45
CA PHE A 93 -19.47 48.33 24.26
C PHE A 93 -19.66 47.30 23.14
N SER A 94 -18.75 47.28 22.17
CA SER A 94 -18.77 46.36 21.03
C SER A 94 -17.52 45.49 21.06
N PRO A 95 -17.61 44.26 21.63
CA PRO A 95 -16.48 43.36 21.72
C PRO A 95 -16.12 42.81 20.35
N LYS A 96 -14.85 42.53 20.13
CA LYS A 96 -14.36 41.68 19.03
C LYS A 96 -14.03 40.32 19.62
N LEU A 97 -14.57 39.27 19.03
CA LEU A 97 -14.29 37.89 19.38
C LEU A 97 -13.37 37.29 18.31
N ASN A 98 -12.33 36.65 18.77
CA ASN A 98 -11.41 35.90 17.94
C ASN A 98 -12.04 34.55 17.66
N PHE A 99 -11.93 34.08 16.41
CA PHE A 99 -12.35 32.73 16.10
C PHE A 99 -11.65 31.77 17.08
N LYS A 100 -12.44 30.91 17.66
CA LYS A 100 -11.91 29.73 18.31
C LYS A 100 -11.33 28.88 17.19
N THR A 101 -10.06 29.11 16.81
CA THR A 101 -9.26 28.04 16.26
C THR A 101 -9.17 27.02 17.41
N GLU A 102 -10.21 26.20 17.56
CA GLU A 102 -9.90 24.83 17.83
C GLU A 102 -9.06 24.46 16.60
N GLU A 103 -7.74 24.44 16.73
CA GLU A 103 -7.12 23.14 16.51
C GLU A 103 -8.09 22.16 17.15
N ILE A 104 -8.96 21.59 16.31
CA ILE A 104 -9.41 20.26 16.53
C ILE A 104 -8.05 19.58 16.70
N LYS A 105 -7.59 19.41 17.94
CA LYS A 105 -6.81 18.27 18.31
C LYS A 105 -7.68 17.19 17.71
N GLU A 106 -7.31 16.80 16.48
CA GLU A 106 -7.81 15.60 15.88
C GLU A 106 -7.79 14.69 17.07
N VAL A 107 -8.96 14.39 17.62
CA VAL A 107 -9.07 13.35 18.61
C VAL A 107 -8.67 12.20 17.75
N TYR A 108 -7.35 11.96 17.72
CA TYR A 108 -6.83 10.66 17.46
C TYR A 108 -7.56 9.82 18.50
N ILE A 109 -8.73 9.35 18.11
CA ILE A 109 -9.23 8.09 18.59
C ILE A 109 -8.19 7.16 17.99
N LYS A 110 -6.99 7.19 18.63
CA LYS A 110 -5.97 6.16 18.45
C LYS A 110 -6.78 4.91 18.56
N ASN A 111 -6.92 4.20 17.46
CA ASN A 111 -7.59 2.93 17.46
C ASN A 111 -6.66 1.97 18.24
N ARG A 112 -6.62 2.17 19.58
CA ARG A 112 -5.71 1.51 20.54
C ARG A 112 -5.73 -0.01 20.36
N ARG A 113 -6.82 -0.52 19.78
CA ARG A 113 -6.95 -1.92 19.45
C ARG A 113 -6.01 -2.30 18.30
N ASN A 114 -5.96 -1.52 17.22
CA ASN A 114 -5.06 -1.79 16.09
C ASN A 114 -3.60 -1.76 16.54
N ASP A 115 -3.23 -0.77 17.36
CA ASP A 115 -1.87 -0.68 17.90
C ASP A 115 -1.52 -1.93 18.73
N SER A 116 -2.43 -2.42 19.59
CA SER A 116 -2.21 -3.62 20.41
C SER A 116 -2.12 -4.92 19.58
N GLU A 117 -2.78 -4.96 18.44
CA GLU A 117 -2.77 -6.09 17.50
C GLU A 117 -1.55 -6.04 16.55
N GLY A 118 -0.66 -5.06 16.67
CA GLY A 118 0.48 -4.87 15.75
C GLY A 118 0.05 -4.46 14.34
N ILE A 119 -1.08 -3.77 14.24
CA ILE A 119 -1.61 -3.25 12.97
C ILE A 119 -1.25 -1.78 12.88
N THR A 120 -0.51 -1.42 11.83
CA THR A 120 -0.25 -0.03 11.47
C THR A 120 -1.39 0.51 10.63
N ASN A 121 -2.03 1.58 11.09
CA ASN A 121 -2.96 2.35 10.27
C ASN A 121 -2.18 3.38 9.46
N VAL A 122 -2.48 3.49 8.16
CA VAL A 122 -1.86 4.44 7.24
C VAL A 122 -2.91 5.47 6.84
N ASP A 123 -2.61 6.75 7.01
CA ASP A 123 -3.52 7.82 6.59
C ASP A 123 -3.60 7.88 5.06
N ILE A 124 -4.82 7.98 4.55
CA ILE A 124 -5.09 8.06 3.11
C ILE A 124 -4.57 9.36 2.52
N LYS A 125 -4.56 10.44 3.30
CA LYS A 125 -4.02 11.73 2.85
C LYS A 125 -2.56 11.58 2.47
N ASP A 126 -1.78 10.86 3.29
CA ASP A 126 -0.37 10.60 3.00
C ASP A 126 -0.20 9.80 1.71
N ILE A 127 -1.05 8.77 1.50
CA ILE A 127 -1.00 7.95 0.30
C ILE A 127 -1.25 8.76 -0.98
N LYS A 128 -2.19 9.70 -0.95
CA LYS A 128 -2.59 10.49 -2.13
C LYS A 128 -1.54 11.51 -2.57
N GLU A 129 -0.71 11.95 -1.66
CA GLU A 129 0.23 13.04 -1.88
C GLU A 129 1.66 12.57 -2.13
N ILE A 130 2.00 11.31 -1.82
CA ILE A 130 3.34 10.78 -2.02
C ILE A 130 3.72 10.76 -3.51
N PRO A 131 4.82 11.42 -3.91
CA PRO A 131 5.34 11.31 -5.24
C PRO A 131 5.91 9.91 -5.48
N GLY A 132 5.68 9.36 -6.65
CA GLY A 132 6.23 8.06 -7.02
C GLY A 132 5.72 7.54 -8.34
N ALA A 133 6.52 6.69 -8.95
CA ALA A 133 6.19 6.08 -10.23
C ALA A 133 4.93 5.21 -10.14
N ASN A 134 4.63 4.64 -9.00
CA ASN A 134 3.42 3.89 -8.71
C ASN A 134 2.64 4.59 -7.58
N ALA A 135 1.57 5.28 -7.92
CA ALA A 135 0.75 6.04 -6.96
C ALA A 135 -0.29 5.15 -6.27
N GLY A 136 0.16 4.08 -5.60
CA GLY A 136 -0.69 3.13 -4.87
C GLY A 136 -0.40 3.08 -3.38
N VAL A 137 -1.18 2.29 -2.65
CA VAL A 137 -0.93 1.97 -1.23
C VAL A 137 0.44 1.33 -1.05
N GLU A 138 0.85 0.51 -2.02
CA GLU A 138 2.13 -0.20 -2.02
C GLU A 138 3.33 0.76 -1.99
N ASN A 139 3.23 1.92 -2.66
CA ASN A 139 4.28 2.93 -2.63
C ASN A 139 4.53 3.47 -1.21
N VAL A 140 3.46 3.65 -0.43
CA VAL A 140 3.57 4.03 0.98
C VAL A 140 4.17 2.90 1.81
N LEU A 141 3.71 1.66 1.60
CA LEU A 141 4.24 0.51 2.33
C LEU A 141 5.75 0.35 2.11
N MET A 142 6.25 0.70 0.92
CA MET A 142 7.69 0.68 0.64
C MET A 142 8.50 1.68 1.47
N THR A 143 7.87 2.63 2.13
CA THR A 143 8.55 3.52 3.09
C THR A 143 8.64 2.93 4.50
N PHE A 144 8.05 1.75 4.75
CA PHE A 144 8.13 1.07 6.04
C PHE A 144 9.36 0.19 6.14
N ALA A 145 9.95 0.08 7.34
CA ALA A 145 11.21 -0.60 7.57
C ALA A 145 11.23 -2.07 7.10
N GLY A 146 10.22 -2.86 7.45
CA GLY A 146 10.13 -4.29 7.14
C GLY A 146 9.60 -4.62 5.73
N VAL A 147 9.32 -3.61 4.88
CA VAL A 147 8.76 -3.80 3.54
C VAL A 147 9.80 -3.45 2.50
N ASN A 148 10.14 -4.38 1.63
CA ASN A 148 11.18 -4.23 0.62
C ASN A 148 10.65 -4.40 -0.79
N ASN A 149 11.25 -3.65 -1.72
CA ASN A 149 11.13 -3.83 -3.15
C ASN A 149 12.33 -3.14 -3.82
N ASN A 150 12.76 -3.64 -4.95
CA ASN A 150 13.79 -3.03 -5.79
C ASN A 150 13.25 -2.58 -7.16
N ASN A 151 11.93 -2.58 -7.33
CA ASN A 151 11.25 -2.23 -8.58
C ASN A 151 10.09 -1.28 -8.31
N GLU A 152 10.27 -0.01 -8.58
CA GLU A 152 9.28 1.05 -8.39
C GLU A 152 8.07 0.97 -9.31
N LEU A 153 8.14 0.18 -10.36
CA LEU A 153 7.04 -0.01 -11.31
C LEU A 153 6.12 -1.17 -10.92
N SER A 154 6.57 -1.99 -9.97
CA SER A 154 5.81 -3.14 -9.47
C SER A 154 4.92 -2.75 -8.28
N THR A 155 3.75 -3.37 -8.21
CA THR A 155 2.87 -3.34 -7.03
C THR A 155 3.20 -4.45 -6.04
N GLN A 156 4.15 -5.35 -6.37
CA GLN A 156 4.64 -6.38 -5.47
C GLN A 156 5.52 -5.76 -4.38
N TYR A 157 5.44 -6.33 -3.21
CA TYR A 157 6.31 -5.98 -2.09
C TYR A 157 6.63 -7.22 -1.26
N ASN A 158 7.83 -7.25 -0.74
CA ASN A 158 8.34 -8.32 0.12
C ASN A 158 8.30 -7.85 1.57
N VAL A 159 7.93 -8.72 2.50
CA VAL A 159 7.80 -8.35 3.90
C VAL A 159 8.63 -9.29 4.77
N ARG A 160 9.62 -8.71 5.48
CA ARG A 160 10.46 -9.44 6.45
C ARG A 160 11.00 -10.76 5.88
N GLY A 161 11.61 -10.68 4.69
CA GLY A 161 12.22 -11.81 4.01
C GLY A 161 11.26 -12.76 3.30
N GLY A 162 9.96 -12.53 3.39
CA GLY A 162 8.99 -13.28 2.60
C GLY A 162 8.81 -12.71 1.21
N ASN A 163 8.36 -13.54 0.28
CA ASN A 163 8.12 -13.14 -1.09
C ASN A 163 6.74 -12.45 -1.23
N PHE A 164 6.48 -11.79 -2.37
CA PHE A 164 5.22 -11.07 -2.61
C PHE A 164 3.97 -11.97 -2.53
N ASP A 165 4.07 -13.24 -2.91
CA ASP A 165 2.99 -14.23 -2.84
C ASP A 165 2.67 -14.71 -1.42
N GLU A 166 3.50 -14.36 -0.44
CA GLU A 166 3.28 -14.60 0.98
C GLU A 166 2.45 -13.50 1.68
N ASN A 167 1.92 -12.52 0.94
CA ASN A 167 1.13 -11.41 1.46
C ASN A 167 -0.36 -11.60 1.21
N LEU A 168 -1.18 -11.21 2.18
CA LEU A 168 -2.65 -11.18 2.07
C LEU A 168 -3.13 -9.77 1.77
N VAL A 169 -4.12 -9.67 0.90
CA VAL A 169 -4.85 -8.42 0.63
C VAL A 169 -6.34 -8.64 0.83
N TYR A 170 -6.95 -7.81 1.65
CA TYR A 170 -8.39 -7.76 1.86
C TYR A 170 -8.94 -6.38 1.47
N VAL A 171 -10.11 -6.36 0.84
CA VAL A 171 -10.90 -5.15 0.63
C VAL A 171 -12.29 -5.38 1.23
N ASN A 172 -12.68 -4.59 2.21
CA ASN A 172 -13.95 -4.74 2.96
C ASN A 172 -14.14 -6.14 3.56
N GLY A 173 -13.03 -6.78 3.98
CA GLY A 173 -13.03 -8.14 4.52
C GLY A 173 -13.17 -9.27 3.50
N ILE A 174 -13.14 -8.93 2.21
CA ILE A 174 -13.14 -9.85 1.07
C ILE A 174 -11.70 -10.03 0.60
N GLU A 175 -11.26 -11.28 0.52
CA GLU A 175 -9.91 -11.59 0.01
C GLU A 175 -9.82 -11.31 -1.48
N VAL A 176 -8.77 -10.61 -1.87
CA VAL A 176 -8.49 -10.22 -3.26
C VAL A 176 -7.29 -11.00 -3.76
N TYR A 177 -7.44 -11.60 -4.92
CA TYR A 177 -6.38 -12.32 -5.60
C TYR A 177 -5.63 -11.39 -6.56
N ARG A 178 -4.36 -11.69 -6.77
CA ARG A 178 -3.59 -11.08 -7.86
C ARG A 178 -3.61 -12.01 -9.07
N PRO A 179 -3.48 -11.49 -10.29
CA PRO A 179 -3.22 -12.32 -11.45
C PRO A 179 -2.05 -13.27 -11.18
N PHE A 180 -2.10 -14.48 -11.71
CA PHE A 180 -1.04 -15.46 -11.49
C PHE A 180 0.28 -15.10 -12.16
N LEU A 181 0.35 -14.01 -12.88
CA LEU A 181 1.47 -13.42 -13.60
C LEU A 181 2.63 -14.38 -13.84
N VAL A 182 2.77 -14.79 -15.05
CA VAL A 182 3.89 -15.65 -15.49
C VAL A 182 5.21 -14.93 -15.28
N ARG A 183 5.21 -13.59 -15.41
CA ARG A 183 6.32 -12.70 -15.09
C ARG A 183 6.10 -11.98 -13.77
N SER A 184 6.98 -12.23 -12.83
CA SER A 184 7.04 -11.45 -11.60
C SER A 184 8.09 -10.35 -11.75
N GLY A 185 7.76 -9.14 -11.31
CA GLY A 185 8.75 -8.10 -11.08
C GLY A 185 8.98 -7.11 -12.21
N GLN A 186 8.43 -7.27 -13.41
CA GLN A 186 8.63 -6.25 -14.44
C GLN A 186 7.65 -5.08 -14.31
N GLN A 187 6.38 -5.32 -14.36
CA GLN A 187 5.32 -4.33 -14.10
C GLN A 187 4.00 -5.09 -13.97
N GLU A 188 3.30 -4.92 -12.86
CA GLU A 188 2.07 -5.65 -12.61
C GLU A 188 0.82 -4.81 -12.82
N GLY A 189 0.99 -3.70 -13.48
CA GLY A 189 -0.12 -2.83 -13.77
C GLY A 189 -0.57 -1.98 -12.59
N LEU A 190 -1.85 -1.70 -12.57
CA LEU A 190 -2.47 -1.01 -11.46
C LEU A 190 -2.70 -1.98 -10.30
N SER A 191 -2.42 -1.52 -9.07
CA SER A 191 -2.86 -2.24 -7.88
C SER A 191 -4.38 -2.46 -7.92
N PHE A 192 -4.85 -3.60 -7.41
CA PHE A 192 -6.29 -3.78 -7.19
C PHE A 192 -6.86 -2.66 -6.32
N ILE A 193 -6.09 -2.16 -5.36
CA ILE A 193 -6.55 -1.13 -4.43
C ILE A 193 -6.65 0.21 -5.16
N ASN A 194 -7.87 0.74 -5.23
CA ASN A 194 -8.09 2.09 -5.70
C ASN A 194 -8.04 3.08 -4.51
N VAL A 195 -6.98 3.86 -4.44
CA VAL A 195 -6.74 4.84 -3.36
C VAL A 195 -7.86 5.87 -3.26
N GLU A 196 -8.48 6.24 -4.40
CA GLU A 196 -9.58 7.21 -4.39
C GLU A 196 -10.87 6.67 -3.77
N MET A 197 -11.03 5.35 -3.72
CA MET A 197 -12.16 4.69 -3.08
C MET A 197 -11.90 4.32 -1.62
N THR A 198 -10.65 4.41 -1.17
CA THR A 198 -10.19 3.90 0.13
C THR A 198 -10.54 4.86 1.28
N LYS A 199 -10.91 4.30 2.43
CA LYS A 199 -11.15 4.99 3.71
C LYS A 199 -10.04 4.71 4.72
N ASN A 200 -9.69 3.43 4.91
CA ASN A 200 -8.67 3.00 5.86
C ASN A 200 -7.74 1.98 5.22
N VAL A 201 -6.48 2.05 5.61
CA VAL A 201 -5.44 1.09 5.25
C VAL A 201 -4.82 0.57 6.53
N ASN A 202 -4.98 -0.72 6.78
CA ASN A 202 -4.42 -1.41 7.93
C ASN A 202 -3.36 -2.39 7.43
N PHE A 203 -2.16 -2.31 7.95
CA PHE A 203 -1.04 -3.14 7.55
C PHE A 203 -0.42 -3.85 8.76
N SER A 204 -0.16 -5.16 8.62
CA SER A 204 0.59 -5.96 9.61
C SER A 204 1.74 -6.70 8.92
N ALA A 205 2.96 -6.48 9.39
CA ALA A 205 4.18 -7.08 8.85
C ALA A 205 4.52 -8.45 9.47
N GLY A 206 3.54 -9.18 9.98
CA GLY A 206 3.69 -10.50 10.59
C GLY A 206 3.12 -10.58 11.99
N GLY A 207 3.05 -11.79 12.56
CA GLY A 207 2.44 -12.00 13.86
C GLY A 207 0.91 -11.78 13.88
N PHE A 208 0.24 -11.76 12.73
CA PHE A 208 -1.18 -11.44 12.58
C PHE A 208 -2.10 -12.56 13.09
N GLN A 209 -3.33 -12.19 13.41
CA GLN A 209 -4.35 -13.03 14.06
C GLN A 209 -4.84 -14.20 13.18
N ALA A 210 -5.49 -15.21 13.82
CA ALA A 210 -6.05 -16.38 13.15
C ALA A 210 -7.21 -16.08 12.20
N LYS A 211 -7.92 -14.96 12.37
CA LYS A 211 -8.97 -14.49 11.44
C LYS A 211 -8.46 -14.21 10.03
N TYR A 212 -7.18 -13.85 9.91
CA TYR A 212 -6.51 -13.64 8.63
C TYR A 212 -5.96 -14.97 8.09
N GLY A 213 -5.98 -15.12 6.77
CA GLY A 213 -5.77 -16.37 6.08
C GLY A 213 -4.36 -16.94 6.11
N ASP A 214 -4.09 -17.75 5.13
CA ASP A 214 -3.02 -18.75 5.12
C ASP A 214 -1.86 -18.25 4.27
N LYS A 215 -1.12 -17.28 4.79
CA LYS A 215 0.09 -16.69 4.21
C LYS A 215 1.16 -16.53 5.29
N LEU A 216 2.42 -16.33 4.87
CA LEU A 216 3.59 -16.38 5.76
C LEU A 216 4.14 -14.99 6.13
N SER A 217 3.73 -13.90 5.46
CA SER A 217 4.45 -12.64 5.64
C SER A 217 3.63 -11.49 6.15
N SER A 218 2.62 -11.03 5.44
CA SER A 218 1.88 -9.83 5.85
C SER A 218 0.39 -9.88 5.54
N VAL A 219 -0.31 -8.93 6.12
CA VAL A 219 -1.73 -8.66 5.85
C VAL A 219 -1.90 -7.18 5.53
N LEU A 220 -2.56 -6.89 4.43
CA LEU A 220 -3.03 -5.58 4.03
C LEU A 220 -4.56 -5.60 3.99
N ASP A 221 -5.20 -4.91 4.94
CA ASP A 221 -6.65 -4.90 5.12
C ASP A 221 -7.18 -3.49 4.83
N ILE A 222 -7.90 -3.37 3.72
CA ILE A 222 -8.40 -2.13 3.15
C ILE A 222 -9.89 -2.00 3.39
N THR A 223 -10.32 -0.83 3.78
CA THR A 223 -11.75 -0.49 3.82
C THR A 223 -12.04 0.61 2.81
N TYR A 224 -12.94 0.36 1.88
CA TYR A 224 -13.46 1.39 0.97
C TYR A 224 -14.48 2.27 1.70
N ARG A 225 -14.54 3.52 1.30
CA ARG A 225 -15.47 4.48 1.91
C ARG A 225 -16.89 4.26 1.42
N THR A 226 -17.82 4.56 2.29
CA THR A 226 -19.25 4.59 1.99
C THR A 226 -19.63 6.06 1.88
N PRO A 227 -19.78 6.60 0.67
CA PRO A 227 -20.05 8.02 0.46
C PRO A 227 -21.35 8.47 1.13
N GLU A 228 -21.38 9.71 1.60
CA GLU A 228 -22.56 10.33 2.20
C GLU A 228 -23.19 11.38 1.31
N GLU A 229 -22.42 12.01 0.45
CA GLU A 229 -22.80 13.06 -0.46
C GLU A 229 -22.35 12.74 -1.89
N PHE A 230 -22.97 13.43 -2.86
CA PHE A 230 -22.49 13.35 -4.24
C PHE A 230 -21.15 14.07 -4.37
N ALA A 231 -20.18 13.39 -4.95
CA ALA A 231 -18.91 13.97 -5.36
C ALA A 231 -18.38 13.29 -6.62
N ALA A 232 -17.64 14.05 -7.40
CA ALA A 232 -16.86 13.52 -8.51
C ALA A 232 -15.43 14.02 -8.39
N ARG A 233 -14.45 13.14 -8.62
CA ARG A 233 -13.04 13.49 -8.60
C ARG A 233 -12.37 13.02 -9.89
N VAL A 234 -11.57 13.89 -10.48
CA VAL A 234 -10.76 13.59 -11.68
C VAL A 234 -9.32 13.95 -11.38
N LYS A 235 -8.44 12.99 -11.59
CA LYS A 235 -6.98 13.18 -11.52
C LYS A 235 -6.37 12.91 -12.89
N LEU A 236 -5.52 13.79 -13.32
CA LEU A 236 -4.78 13.69 -14.58
C LEU A 236 -3.30 13.87 -14.31
N ASN A 237 -2.47 13.10 -14.98
CA ASN A 237 -1.03 13.27 -14.99
C ASN A 237 -0.46 12.76 -16.32
N LEU A 238 0.84 12.98 -16.55
CA LEU A 238 1.48 12.58 -17.82
C LEU A 238 1.51 11.05 -18.04
N LEU A 239 1.30 10.26 -16.99
CA LEU A 239 1.28 8.81 -17.04
C LEU A 239 -0.13 8.23 -17.18
N GLY A 240 -1.18 9.08 -17.15
CA GLY A 240 -2.55 8.62 -17.24
C GLY A 240 -3.52 9.45 -16.41
N GLY A 241 -4.60 8.82 -15.96
CA GLY A 241 -5.60 9.50 -15.17
C GLY A 241 -6.57 8.57 -14.46
N SER A 242 -7.37 9.15 -13.58
CA SER A 242 -8.47 8.46 -12.91
C SER A 242 -9.67 9.37 -12.76
N ALA A 243 -10.85 8.76 -12.76
CA ALA A 243 -12.10 9.41 -12.45
C ALA A 243 -12.87 8.59 -11.42
N THR A 244 -13.44 9.25 -10.43
CA THR A 244 -14.25 8.60 -9.40
C THR A 244 -15.53 9.40 -9.22
N VAL A 245 -16.65 8.70 -9.21
CA VAL A 245 -17.98 9.27 -8.95
C VAL A 245 -18.61 8.53 -7.79
N GLU A 246 -19.19 9.26 -6.87
CA GLU A 246 -19.76 8.71 -5.66
C GLU A 246 -21.03 9.46 -5.22
N GLY A 247 -21.85 8.77 -4.43
CA GLY A 247 -23.04 9.38 -3.88
C GLY A 247 -24.02 8.41 -3.23
N LYS A 248 -25.08 8.98 -2.68
CA LYS A 248 -26.23 8.24 -2.15
C LYS A 248 -27.44 8.35 -3.06
N MET A 249 -28.16 7.25 -3.18
CA MET A 249 -29.37 7.12 -3.99
C MET A 249 -30.48 6.42 -3.20
N PHE A 250 -31.72 6.38 -3.76
CA PHE A 250 -32.86 5.67 -3.16
C PHE A 250 -33.13 6.04 -1.69
N LYS A 251 -33.32 7.34 -1.42
CA LYS A 251 -33.58 7.88 -0.07
C LYS A 251 -32.45 7.48 0.92
N ASN A 252 -31.20 7.58 0.50
CA ASN A 252 -30.00 7.29 1.26
C ASN A 252 -29.79 5.79 1.62
N LYS A 253 -30.54 4.88 0.98
CA LYS A 253 -30.35 3.44 1.21
C LYS A 253 -29.19 2.83 0.42
N LEU A 254 -28.92 3.35 -0.78
CA LEU A 254 -27.81 2.90 -1.61
C LEU A 254 -26.68 3.93 -1.58
N SER A 255 -25.52 3.53 -1.11
CA SER A 255 -24.27 4.26 -1.25
C SER A 255 -23.46 3.63 -2.37
N ALA A 256 -22.99 4.42 -3.32
CA ALA A 256 -22.25 3.92 -4.47
C ALA A 256 -20.97 4.73 -4.70
N ILE A 257 -19.89 4.05 -5.02
CA ILE A 257 -18.65 4.65 -5.51
C ILE A 257 -18.13 3.83 -6.69
N ILE A 258 -17.84 4.51 -7.78
CA ILE A 258 -17.32 3.90 -9.01
C ILE A 258 -16.06 4.66 -9.39
N GLY A 259 -14.99 3.95 -9.66
CA GLY A 259 -13.72 4.49 -10.10
C GLY A 259 -13.25 3.84 -11.40
N VAL A 260 -12.68 4.66 -12.27
CA VAL A 260 -12.03 4.24 -13.52
C VAL A 260 -10.61 4.77 -13.49
N ARG A 261 -9.64 3.91 -13.85
CA ARG A 261 -8.23 4.29 -13.93
C ARG A 261 -7.64 3.84 -15.27
N TYR A 262 -6.78 4.69 -15.81
CA TYR A 262 -5.95 4.37 -16.96
C TYR A 262 -4.52 4.83 -16.69
N ARG A 263 -3.55 4.03 -17.10
CA ARG A 263 -2.13 4.34 -16.95
C ARG A 263 -1.32 3.79 -18.12
N ASP A 264 -0.40 4.61 -18.61
CA ASP A 264 0.59 4.28 -19.62
C ASP A 264 1.98 4.57 -19.05
N ASN A 265 2.74 3.53 -18.74
CA ASN A 265 4.07 3.66 -18.16
C ASN A 265 5.17 3.82 -19.24
N SER A 266 4.82 3.91 -20.52
CA SER A 266 5.81 4.03 -21.61
C SER A 266 6.75 5.22 -21.41
N LEU A 267 6.26 6.33 -20.85
CA LEU A 267 7.10 7.51 -20.55
C LEU A 267 8.16 7.20 -19.48
N LEU A 268 7.85 6.35 -18.50
CA LEU A 268 8.79 5.98 -17.44
C LEU A 268 9.92 5.08 -17.93
N VAL A 269 9.60 4.15 -18.84
CA VAL A 269 10.52 3.10 -19.28
C VAL A 269 11.28 3.44 -20.56
N ASN A 270 10.76 4.36 -21.39
CA ASN A 270 11.40 4.76 -22.67
C ASN A 270 12.11 6.12 -22.56
N SER A 271 12.72 6.40 -21.40
CA SER A 271 13.52 7.60 -21.24
C SER A 271 14.83 7.51 -22.04
N LYS A 272 15.43 8.66 -22.37
CA LYS A 272 16.56 8.77 -23.33
C LYS A 272 17.77 7.88 -23.01
N ASP A 273 17.96 7.50 -21.75
CA ASP A 273 19.12 6.72 -21.30
C ASP A 273 18.87 5.21 -21.27
N ILE A 274 17.60 4.80 -21.45
CA ILE A 274 17.20 3.39 -21.52
C ILE A 274 16.46 3.21 -22.84
N GLU A 275 17.19 2.88 -23.87
CA GLU A 275 16.62 2.57 -25.17
C GLU A 275 15.84 1.23 -25.08
N THR A 276 14.58 1.29 -24.70
CA THR A 276 13.65 0.16 -24.76
C THR A 276 12.37 0.58 -25.46
N ASN A 277 11.85 -0.25 -26.33
CA ASN A 277 10.51 -0.05 -26.87
C ASN A 277 9.51 -0.90 -26.10
N PHE A 278 9.32 -0.56 -24.82
CA PHE A 278 8.40 -1.23 -23.92
C PHE A 278 7.19 -0.33 -23.67
N ARG A 279 5.98 -0.85 -23.85
CA ARG A 279 4.73 -0.09 -23.78
C ARG A 279 3.72 -0.77 -22.86
N PRO A 280 3.89 -0.68 -21.53
CA PRO A 280 2.93 -1.21 -20.58
C PRO A 280 1.75 -0.26 -20.40
N LYS A 281 0.55 -0.77 -20.63
CA LYS A 281 -0.71 -0.03 -20.50
C LYS A 281 -1.66 -0.79 -19.58
N PHE A 282 -2.35 -0.04 -18.75
CA PHE A 282 -3.22 -0.58 -17.72
C PHE A 282 -4.53 0.19 -17.67
N ALA A 283 -5.63 -0.51 -17.56
CA ALA A 283 -6.93 0.07 -17.34
C ALA A 283 -7.75 -0.77 -16.37
N ASP A 284 -8.49 -0.13 -15.50
CA ASP A 284 -9.47 -0.82 -14.67
C ASP A 284 -10.72 0.03 -14.41
N VAL A 285 -11.79 -0.69 -14.09
CA VAL A 285 -13.04 -0.13 -13.59
C VAL A 285 -13.41 -0.87 -12.32
N GLN A 286 -13.67 -0.14 -11.25
CA GLN A 286 -14.11 -0.69 -9.98
C GLN A 286 -15.41 -0.06 -9.53
N ALA A 287 -16.26 -0.85 -8.87
CA ALA A 287 -17.50 -0.39 -8.27
C ALA A 287 -17.65 -0.98 -6.86
N PHE A 288 -17.96 -0.14 -5.90
CA PHE A 288 -18.38 -0.58 -4.57
C PHE A 288 -19.75 0.03 -4.27
N LEU A 289 -20.74 -0.85 -4.04
CA LEU A 289 -22.11 -0.51 -3.76
C LEU A 289 -22.47 -1.06 -2.39
N SER A 290 -23.10 -0.24 -1.54
CA SER A 290 -23.57 -0.66 -0.22
C SER A 290 -25.04 -0.31 -0.08
N TYR A 291 -25.88 -1.31 0.03
CA TYR A 291 -27.33 -1.16 0.10
C TYR A 291 -27.90 -1.58 1.46
N LYS A 292 -28.47 -0.64 2.20
CA LYS A 292 -29.18 -0.90 3.45
C LYS A 292 -30.57 -1.44 3.15
N ILE A 293 -30.73 -2.77 3.21
CA ILE A 293 -32.04 -3.42 3.03
C ILE A 293 -32.92 -3.12 4.24
N SER A 294 -32.34 -3.21 5.45
CA SER A 294 -32.98 -2.83 6.71
C SER A 294 -31.94 -2.26 7.68
N GLU A 295 -32.37 -1.81 8.86
CA GLU A 295 -31.44 -1.33 9.90
C GLU A 295 -30.45 -2.41 10.40
N ARG A 296 -30.79 -3.68 10.18
CA ARG A 296 -29.98 -4.84 10.61
C ARG A 296 -29.32 -5.58 9.47
N PHE A 297 -29.67 -5.28 8.22
CA PHE A 297 -29.12 -6.01 7.07
C PHE A 297 -28.64 -5.08 5.98
N THR A 298 -27.34 -5.18 5.71
CA THR A 298 -26.65 -4.46 4.62
C THR A 298 -26.13 -5.46 3.61
N LEU A 299 -26.30 -5.16 2.34
CA LEU A 299 -25.75 -5.91 1.21
C LEU A 299 -24.72 -5.06 0.49
N ASP A 300 -23.48 -5.54 0.44
CA ASP A 300 -22.38 -4.89 -0.25
C ASP A 300 -22.03 -5.65 -1.53
N PHE A 301 -21.74 -4.92 -2.60
CA PHE A 301 -21.19 -5.45 -3.85
C PHE A 301 -19.86 -4.78 -4.13
N LEU A 302 -18.83 -5.59 -4.43
CA LEU A 302 -17.53 -5.14 -4.92
C LEU A 302 -17.26 -5.79 -6.27
N GLY A 303 -17.07 -4.97 -7.31
CA GLY A 303 -16.75 -5.43 -8.66
C GLY A 303 -15.46 -4.78 -9.18
N ASN A 304 -14.70 -5.52 -9.97
CA ASN A 304 -13.53 -5.03 -10.68
C ASN A 304 -13.40 -5.72 -12.03
N PHE A 305 -13.09 -4.92 -13.04
CA PHE A 305 -12.59 -5.39 -14.33
C PHE A 305 -11.28 -4.69 -14.63
N SER A 306 -10.23 -5.43 -14.97
CA SER A 306 -8.94 -4.85 -15.33
C SER A 306 -8.34 -5.52 -16.57
N SER A 307 -7.62 -4.73 -17.37
CA SER A 307 -6.84 -5.17 -18.52
C SER A 307 -5.44 -4.57 -18.44
N ASN A 308 -4.44 -5.42 -18.54
CA ASN A 308 -3.04 -5.05 -18.54
C ASN A 308 -2.38 -5.58 -19.81
N ASP A 309 -1.83 -4.67 -20.61
CA ASP A 309 -1.20 -4.98 -21.88
C ASP A 309 0.28 -4.62 -21.85
N TYR A 310 1.13 -5.56 -22.22
CA TYR A 310 2.57 -5.36 -22.30
C TYR A 310 3.03 -5.67 -23.71
N ASN A 311 3.49 -4.64 -24.42
CA ASN A 311 4.11 -4.78 -25.72
C ASN A 311 5.59 -4.43 -25.58
N TYR A 312 6.45 -5.34 -25.95
CA TYR A 312 7.89 -5.17 -25.91
C TYR A 312 8.52 -5.54 -27.25
N THR A 313 9.27 -4.61 -27.81
CA THR A 313 10.12 -4.84 -28.98
C THR A 313 11.53 -4.52 -28.53
N PRO A 314 12.37 -5.51 -28.28
CA PRO A 314 13.73 -5.29 -27.83
C PRO A 314 14.53 -4.55 -28.91
N ILE A 315 15.46 -3.73 -28.47
CA ILE A 315 16.38 -2.99 -29.33
C ILE A 315 17.82 -3.33 -28.98
N THR A 316 18.70 -3.15 -29.93
CA THR A 316 20.14 -3.41 -29.77
C THR A 316 20.69 -2.74 -28.51
N ARG A 317 21.41 -3.48 -27.72
CA ARG A 317 22.05 -3.00 -26.48
C ARG A 317 23.53 -3.14 -26.53
N ARG A 318 24.23 -2.14 -25.99
CA ARG A 318 25.66 -2.19 -25.68
C ARG A 318 25.85 -2.07 -24.18
N THR A 319 26.61 -2.97 -23.58
CA THR A 319 26.89 -2.97 -22.15
C THR A 319 28.36 -3.24 -21.90
N LYS A 320 29.04 -2.31 -21.22
CA LYS A 320 30.42 -2.50 -20.75
C LYS A 320 30.36 -3.03 -19.31
N PHE A 321 31.12 -4.08 -19.02
CA PHE A 321 31.16 -4.73 -17.71
C PHE A 321 32.52 -5.41 -17.49
N GLY A 322 32.70 -6.07 -16.35
CA GLY A 322 33.96 -6.73 -15.99
C GLY A 322 34.78 -5.93 -14.97
N THR A 323 36.06 -6.13 -14.97
CA THR A 323 37.00 -5.46 -14.05
C THR A 323 37.92 -4.52 -14.84
N LEU A 324 38.62 -3.62 -14.15
CA LEU A 324 39.64 -2.80 -14.80
C LEU A 324 40.78 -3.63 -15.48
N ALA A 325 41.01 -4.84 -15.00
CA ALA A 325 41.99 -5.74 -15.57
C ALA A 325 41.46 -6.61 -16.72
N ASN A 326 40.14 -6.70 -16.84
CA ASN A 326 39.48 -7.47 -17.88
C ASN A 326 38.12 -6.82 -18.18
N PRO A 327 38.13 -5.63 -18.83
CA PRO A 327 36.91 -4.94 -19.24
C PRO A 327 36.34 -5.57 -20.50
N LEU A 328 35.06 -5.86 -20.49
CA LEU A 328 34.35 -6.50 -21.60
C LEU A 328 33.24 -5.58 -22.12
N GLU A 329 32.96 -5.65 -23.42
CA GLU A 329 31.77 -5.09 -24.01
C GLU A 329 30.93 -6.19 -24.66
N LEU A 330 29.65 -6.20 -24.31
CA LEU A 330 28.64 -7.04 -24.95
C LEU A 330 27.76 -6.13 -25.83
N ILE A 331 27.64 -6.52 -27.09
CA ILE A 331 26.59 -5.97 -27.97
C ILE A 331 25.58 -7.07 -28.23
N VAL A 332 24.32 -6.79 -27.97
CA VAL A 332 23.21 -7.69 -28.27
C VAL A 332 22.31 -7.05 -29.31
N TYR A 333 22.22 -7.67 -30.46
CA TYR A 333 21.28 -7.30 -31.53
C TYR A 333 20.01 -8.11 -31.33
N TYR A 334 18.91 -7.41 -31.13
CA TYR A 334 17.62 -8.05 -30.93
C TYR A 334 16.76 -7.95 -32.17
N ASP A 335 15.98 -9.01 -32.43
CA ASP A 335 14.87 -9.04 -33.38
C ASP A 335 13.70 -9.79 -32.76
N GLY A 336 12.48 -9.38 -33.11
CA GLY A 336 11.28 -10.02 -32.58
C GLY A 336 10.44 -9.12 -31.70
N GLN A 337 9.50 -9.74 -30.99
CA GLN A 337 8.54 -9.01 -30.17
C GLN A 337 7.97 -9.91 -29.06
N GLU A 338 7.42 -9.24 -28.05
CA GLU A 338 6.66 -9.85 -26.99
C GLU A 338 5.34 -9.11 -26.80
N LYS A 339 4.27 -9.88 -26.58
CA LYS A 339 2.92 -9.38 -26.31
C LYS A 339 2.33 -10.19 -25.19
N ASP A 340 2.16 -9.57 -24.03
CA ASP A 340 1.50 -10.19 -22.89
C ASP A 340 0.21 -9.44 -22.59
N ASN A 341 -0.85 -10.19 -22.31
CA ASN A 341 -2.14 -9.64 -21.94
C ASN A 341 -2.67 -10.36 -20.72
N TYR A 342 -3.17 -9.58 -19.75
CA TYR A 342 -3.77 -10.08 -18.52
C TYR A 342 -5.11 -9.40 -18.31
N GLN A 343 -6.19 -10.17 -18.34
CA GLN A 343 -7.54 -9.69 -18.10
C GLN A 343 -8.08 -10.32 -16.83
N THR A 344 -8.66 -9.50 -15.97
CA THR A 344 -9.22 -9.95 -14.68
C THR A 344 -10.64 -9.43 -14.52
N LEU A 345 -11.53 -10.34 -14.15
CA LEU A 345 -12.89 -10.03 -13.73
C LEU A 345 -13.09 -10.53 -12.31
N PHE A 346 -13.49 -9.64 -11.43
CA PHE A 346 -13.78 -9.95 -10.04
C PHE A 346 -15.14 -9.40 -9.65
N GLY A 347 -15.91 -10.23 -8.94
CA GLY A 347 -17.19 -9.84 -8.35
C GLY A 347 -17.37 -10.49 -6.98
N ALA A 348 -17.87 -9.71 -6.02
CA ALA A 348 -18.16 -10.21 -4.69
C ALA A 348 -19.44 -9.59 -4.13
N LEU A 349 -20.25 -10.41 -3.48
CA LEU A 349 -21.42 -10.02 -2.71
C LEU A 349 -21.19 -10.36 -1.24
N LYS A 350 -21.43 -9.40 -0.36
CA LYS A 350 -21.33 -9.58 1.09
C LYS A 350 -22.60 -9.10 1.78
N GLY A 351 -23.28 -10.00 2.46
CA GLY A 351 -24.39 -9.69 3.34
C GLY A 351 -23.93 -9.60 4.78
N THR A 352 -24.12 -8.45 5.42
CA THR A 352 -23.86 -8.25 6.86
C THR A 352 -25.18 -8.16 7.60
N TYR A 353 -25.42 -9.12 8.49
CA TYR A 353 -26.62 -9.19 9.31
C TYR A 353 -26.30 -9.01 10.79
N GLN A 354 -26.82 -7.94 11.37
CA GLN A 354 -26.75 -7.67 12.79
C GLN A 354 -27.89 -8.40 13.52
N VAL A 355 -27.60 -9.59 14.05
CA VAL A 355 -28.58 -10.40 14.78
C VAL A 355 -29.08 -9.65 16.02
N ASN A 356 -28.15 -9.06 16.76
CA ASN A 356 -28.38 -8.18 17.91
C ASN A 356 -27.15 -7.29 18.14
N ASN A 357 -27.16 -6.51 19.21
CA ASN A 357 -26.04 -5.57 19.51
C ASN A 357 -24.70 -6.28 19.75
N ASN A 358 -24.71 -7.58 19.99
CA ASN A 358 -23.52 -8.36 20.36
C ASN A 358 -23.07 -9.30 19.24
N LEU A 359 -23.95 -9.67 18.30
CA LEU A 359 -23.66 -10.69 17.27
C LEU A 359 -23.91 -10.14 15.87
N ASN A 360 -22.84 -10.14 15.07
CA ASN A 360 -22.86 -9.86 13.64
C ASN A 360 -22.48 -11.11 12.86
N ILE A 361 -23.14 -11.35 11.74
CA ILE A 361 -22.86 -12.42 10.80
C ILE A 361 -22.62 -11.81 9.42
N ASP A 362 -21.50 -12.15 8.81
CA ASP A 362 -21.14 -11.79 7.43
C ASP A 362 -21.17 -13.04 6.57
N LEU A 363 -21.91 -12.99 5.47
CA LEU A 363 -21.92 -14.02 4.43
C LEU A 363 -21.35 -13.41 3.16
N THR A 364 -20.33 -14.02 2.59
CA THR A 364 -19.66 -13.52 1.38
C THR A 364 -19.61 -14.61 0.31
N ALA A 365 -19.98 -14.24 -0.90
CA ALA A 365 -19.74 -15.03 -2.11
C ALA A 365 -18.89 -14.19 -3.07
N SER A 366 -17.82 -14.75 -3.62
CA SER A 366 -16.98 -14.03 -4.58
C SER A 366 -16.50 -14.94 -5.70
N SER A 367 -16.31 -14.35 -6.86
CA SER A 367 -15.74 -15.02 -8.03
C SER A 367 -14.64 -14.15 -8.62
N TYR A 368 -13.51 -14.74 -8.91
CA TYR A 368 -12.36 -14.14 -9.55
C TYR A 368 -12.00 -14.98 -10.78
N ASN A 369 -11.97 -14.36 -11.95
CA ASN A 369 -11.49 -14.97 -13.18
C ASN A 369 -10.32 -14.16 -13.71
N THR A 370 -9.24 -14.84 -14.09
CA THR A 370 -8.12 -14.24 -14.81
C THR A 370 -7.80 -15.02 -16.06
N GLN A 371 -7.59 -14.31 -17.17
CA GLN A 371 -7.10 -14.84 -18.41
C GLN A 371 -5.76 -14.19 -18.71
N GLU A 372 -4.74 -15.01 -18.88
CA GLU A 372 -3.37 -14.56 -19.05
C GLU A 372 -2.79 -15.18 -20.31
N SER A 373 -2.18 -14.37 -21.17
CA SER A 373 -1.42 -14.82 -22.32
C SER A 373 -0.04 -14.18 -22.30
N GLU A 374 0.98 -14.98 -22.59
CA GLU A 374 2.36 -14.55 -22.70
C GLU A 374 2.93 -15.14 -24.00
N HIS A 375 3.11 -14.27 -24.99
CA HIS A 375 3.52 -14.67 -26.33
C HIS A 375 4.75 -13.87 -26.76
N TYR A 376 5.86 -14.56 -26.94
CA TYR A 376 7.06 -13.91 -27.46
C TYR A 376 7.83 -14.78 -28.44
N ASP A 377 8.51 -14.10 -29.36
CA ASP A 377 9.56 -14.63 -30.23
C ASP A 377 10.66 -13.58 -30.20
N ILE A 378 11.79 -13.88 -29.58
CA ILE A 378 12.90 -12.95 -29.41
C ILE A 378 14.18 -13.67 -29.82
N LEU A 379 14.80 -13.17 -30.88
CA LEU A 379 16.15 -13.52 -31.28
C LEU A 379 17.10 -12.48 -30.70
N ALA A 380 18.10 -12.94 -29.97
CA ALA A 380 19.19 -12.14 -29.45
C ALA A 380 20.50 -12.66 -30.04
N SER A 381 21.09 -11.91 -30.99
CA SER A 381 22.43 -12.21 -31.50
C SER A 381 23.42 -11.33 -30.76
N TYR A 382 24.49 -11.91 -30.22
CA TYR A 382 25.42 -11.16 -29.38
C TYR A 382 26.87 -11.33 -29.81
N ASN A 383 27.63 -10.24 -29.63
CA ASN A 383 29.09 -10.22 -29.72
C ASN A 383 29.66 -9.78 -28.37
N LEU A 384 30.58 -10.54 -27.85
CA LEU A 384 31.34 -10.24 -26.65
C LEU A 384 32.77 -9.96 -27.02
N GLY A 385 33.33 -8.84 -26.59
CA GLY A 385 34.72 -8.46 -26.89
C GLY A 385 35.43 -7.84 -25.70
N GLU A 386 36.72 -7.87 -25.73
CA GLU A 386 37.61 -7.21 -24.77
C GLU A 386 37.79 -5.75 -25.14
N VAL A 387 37.65 -4.86 -24.13
CA VAL A 387 37.85 -3.41 -24.32
C VAL A 387 39.32 -3.08 -24.03
N ASP A 388 40.00 -2.40 -24.97
CA ASP A 388 41.34 -1.91 -24.69
C ASP A 388 41.30 -0.87 -23.56
N SER A 389 41.84 -1.24 -22.43
CA SER A 389 41.93 -0.45 -21.21
C SER A 389 43.26 0.26 -21.01
N ASN A 390 44.19 0.14 -21.97
CA ASN A 390 45.53 0.72 -21.88
C ASN A 390 45.46 2.21 -22.23
N LEU A 391 45.56 3.09 -21.25
CA LEU A 391 45.54 4.55 -21.41
C LEU A 391 46.58 5.10 -22.36
N GLY A 392 47.65 4.33 -22.71
CA GLY A 392 48.70 4.70 -23.64
C GLY A 392 48.49 4.15 -25.06
N SER A 393 47.44 3.42 -25.32
CA SER A 393 47.15 2.83 -26.62
C SER A 393 46.40 3.80 -27.52
N GLU A 394 46.67 3.79 -28.84
CA GLU A 394 45.88 4.50 -29.83
C GLU A 394 44.46 3.93 -29.94
N THR A 395 44.25 2.72 -29.52
CA THR A 395 42.99 1.95 -29.51
C THR A 395 42.29 1.98 -28.17
N PHE A 396 42.67 2.87 -27.25
CA PHE A 396 42.02 2.95 -25.91
C PHE A 396 40.51 3.14 -26.02
N GLY A 397 39.78 2.20 -25.44
CA GLY A 397 38.32 2.19 -25.48
C GLY A 397 37.72 1.46 -26.68
N ASP A 398 38.53 1.06 -27.66
CA ASP A 398 38.10 0.21 -28.75
C ASP A 398 37.87 -1.21 -28.31
N VAL A 399 37.04 -1.96 -29.01
CA VAL A 399 36.62 -3.30 -28.65
C VAL A 399 37.01 -4.27 -29.73
N GLU A 400 37.69 -5.32 -29.32
CA GLU A 400 37.95 -6.48 -30.15
C GLU A 400 36.95 -7.59 -29.85
N PHE A 401 35.98 -7.84 -30.74
CA PHE A 401 34.93 -8.84 -30.54
C PHE A 401 35.43 -10.24 -30.92
N SER A 402 36.38 -10.75 -30.18
CA SER A 402 37.00 -12.06 -30.37
C SER A 402 36.58 -13.06 -29.29
N GLU A 403 35.97 -12.59 -28.20
CA GLU A 403 35.73 -13.43 -27.02
C GLU A 403 34.52 -14.34 -27.14
N GLY A 404 33.47 -13.91 -27.84
CA GLY A 404 32.30 -14.73 -28.02
C GLY A 404 31.31 -14.15 -29.00
N ILE A 405 30.77 -15.01 -29.86
CA ILE A 405 29.69 -14.69 -30.79
C ILE A 405 28.65 -15.79 -30.64
N GLY A 406 27.39 -15.42 -30.60
CA GLY A 406 26.33 -16.41 -30.46
C GLY A 406 24.97 -15.80 -30.71
N SER A 407 23.95 -16.66 -30.70
CA SER A 407 22.57 -16.26 -30.75
C SER A 407 21.72 -17.11 -29.84
N GLN A 408 20.61 -16.52 -29.39
CA GLN A 408 19.64 -17.16 -28.55
C GLN A 408 18.26 -16.82 -29.09
N LEU A 409 17.49 -17.84 -29.43
CA LEU A 409 16.09 -17.69 -29.85
C LEU A 409 15.19 -18.22 -28.75
N SER A 410 14.42 -17.32 -28.15
CA SER A 410 13.45 -17.64 -27.13
C SER A 410 12.03 -17.55 -27.67
N HIS A 411 11.22 -18.57 -27.42
CA HIS A 411 9.83 -18.67 -27.86
C HIS A 411 8.92 -19.02 -26.70
N ALA A 412 7.76 -18.35 -26.61
CA ALA A 412 6.69 -18.78 -25.73
C ALA A 412 5.29 -18.55 -26.33
N ARG A 413 4.39 -19.46 -25.98
CA ARG A 413 2.94 -19.39 -26.23
C ARG A 413 2.23 -19.96 -25.01
N ASN A 414 2.24 -19.18 -23.94
CA ASN A 414 1.64 -19.56 -22.67
C ASN A 414 0.26 -18.93 -22.54
N ASN A 415 -0.70 -19.74 -22.11
CA ASN A 415 -2.05 -19.27 -21.84
C ASN A 415 -2.56 -19.91 -20.55
N LEU A 416 -3.11 -19.09 -19.69
CA LEU A 416 -3.72 -19.50 -18.43
C LEU A 416 -5.11 -18.90 -18.31
N ASP A 417 -6.08 -19.74 -17.94
CA ASP A 417 -7.45 -19.35 -17.56
C ASP A 417 -7.73 -19.94 -16.18
N ALA A 418 -7.98 -19.08 -15.20
CA ALA A 418 -8.22 -19.49 -13.84
C ALA A 418 -9.50 -18.87 -13.30
N LEU A 419 -10.39 -19.70 -12.79
CA LEU A 419 -11.61 -19.31 -12.11
C LEU A 419 -11.54 -19.71 -10.64
N ILE A 420 -11.65 -18.74 -9.74
CA ILE A 420 -11.64 -18.96 -8.28
C ILE A 420 -12.98 -18.51 -7.71
N SER A 421 -13.72 -19.44 -7.14
CA SER A 421 -15.00 -19.20 -6.49
C SER A 421 -14.88 -19.40 -4.98
N ASN A 422 -15.41 -18.45 -4.18
CA ASN A 422 -15.36 -18.49 -2.73
C ASN A 422 -16.73 -18.29 -2.10
N PHE A 423 -16.97 -19.06 -1.04
CA PHE A 423 -18.09 -18.87 -0.12
C PHE A 423 -17.55 -18.79 1.31
N GLN A 424 -17.88 -17.72 2.01
CA GLN A 424 -17.38 -17.47 3.36
C GLN A 424 -18.51 -17.05 4.29
N ALA A 425 -18.51 -17.61 5.50
CA ALA A 425 -19.34 -17.18 6.62
C ALA A 425 -18.42 -16.76 7.77
N LYS A 426 -18.65 -15.58 8.31
CA LYS A 426 -17.97 -15.06 9.52
C LYS A 426 -19.00 -14.66 10.56
N ALA A 427 -18.71 -14.92 11.83
CA ALA A 427 -19.51 -14.44 12.95
C ALA A 427 -18.61 -13.74 13.97
N THR A 428 -19.01 -12.56 14.40
CA THR A 428 -18.34 -11.79 15.45
C THR A 428 -19.31 -11.63 16.62
N PHE A 429 -18.97 -12.20 17.79
CA PHE A 429 -19.72 -12.09 19.01
C PHE A 429 -18.95 -11.30 20.06
N LYS A 430 -19.57 -10.23 20.57
CA LYS A 430 -19.00 -9.34 21.60
C LYS A 430 -19.79 -9.44 22.89
N LYS A 431 -19.09 -9.65 24.02
CA LYS A 431 -19.70 -9.67 25.37
C LYS A 431 -18.77 -8.97 26.36
N GLY A 432 -19.14 -7.74 26.75
CA GLY A 432 -18.25 -6.89 27.54
C GLY A 432 -16.93 -6.65 26.80
N ASN A 433 -15.82 -6.90 27.47
CA ASN A 433 -14.47 -6.74 26.92
C ASN A 433 -13.99 -7.96 26.08
N ASN A 434 -14.84 -9.01 25.94
CA ASN A 434 -14.51 -10.19 25.16
C ASN A 434 -15.07 -10.07 23.74
N GLN A 435 -14.30 -10.53 22.77
CA GLN A 435 -14.76 -10.73 21.41
C GLN A 435 -14.35 -12.12 20.94
N PHE A 436 -15.29 -12.81 20.32
CA PHE A 436 -15.11 -14.10 19.69
C PHE A 436 -15.39 -13.93 18.20
N ASP A 437 -14.44 -14.34 17.35
CA ASP A 437 -14.58 -14.34 15.91
C ASP A 437 -14.47 -15.78 15.41
N PHE A 438 -15.42 -16.18 14.57
CA PHE A 438 -15.47 -17.49 13.93
C PHE A 438 -15.58 -17.30 12.42
N GLY A 439 -15.04 -18.23 11.67
CA GLY A 439 -15.23 -18.21 10.22
C GLY A 439 -15.05 -19.56 9.57
N LEU A 440 -15.81 -19.75 8.51
CA LEU A 440 -15.74 -20.89 7.60
C LEU A 440 -15.59 -20.35 6.18
N LYS A 441 -14.74 -20.94 5.37
CA LYS A 441 -14.56 -20.59 3.96
C LYS A 441 -14.40 -21.86 3.14
N TYR A 442 -15.13 -21.93 2.04
CA TYR A 442 -14.90 -22.88 0.95
C TYR A 442 -14.41 -22.11 -0.27
N GLN A 443 -13.39 -22.63 -0.91
CA GLN A 443 -12.82 -22.09 -2.14
C GLN A 443 -12.61 -23.23 -3.14
N ASN A 444 -13.06 -22.99 -4.37
CA ASN A 444 -12.79 -23.87 -5.51
C ASN A 444 -12.01 -23.08 -6.56
N GLU A 445 -10.93 -23.66 -7.06
CA GLU A 445 -10.08 -23.14 -8.13
C GLU A 445 -10.14 -24.08 -9.31
N ASP A 446 -10.58 -23.61 -10.48
CA ASP A 446 -10.55 -24.32 -11.76
C ASP A 446 -9.52 -23.63 -12.66
N ILE A 447 -8.42 -24.30 -12.96
CA ILE A 447 -7.26 -23.73 -13.62
C ILE A 447 -6.91 -24.56 -14.85
N ARG A 448 -6.87 -23.88 -16.00
CA ARG A 448 -6.48 -24.42 -17.30
C ARG A 448 -5.24 -23.68 -17.75
N ASP A 449 -4.13 -24.40 -17.80
CA ASP A 449 -2.82 -23.85 -18.10
C ASP A 449 -2.16 -24.61 -19.24
N LYS A 450 -1.73 -23.88 -20.25
CA LYS A 450 -1.01 -24.41 -21.39
C LYS A 450 0.32 -23.68 -21.53
N LEU A 451 1.39 -24.44 -21.35
CA LEU A 451 2.75 -23.98 -21.48
C LEU A 451 3.37 -24.53 -22.74
N ARG A 452 3.97 -23.64 -23.51
CA ARG A 452 4.81 -23.99 -24.65
C ARG A 452 5.94 -22.99 -24.73
N GLU A 453 7.06 -23.33 -24.10
CA GLU A 453 8.26 -22.50 -24.08
C GLU A 453 9.41 -23.33 -24.64
N TRP A 454 10.27 -22.72 -25.43
CA TRP A 454 11.53 -23.33 -25.80
C TRP A 454 12.58 -22.27 -26.08
N GLU A 455 13.84 -22.66 -25.91
CA GLU A 455 15.00 -21.83 -26.12
C GLU A 455 16.02 -22.60 -26.96
N ILE A 456 16.50 -21.97 -28.02
CA ILE A 456 17.59 -22.46 -28.84
C ILE A 456 18.76 -21.52 -28.66
N ILE A 457 19.92 -22.09 -28.42
CA ILE A 457 21.17 -21.36 -28.29
C ILE A 457 22.13 -21.84 -29.37
N ASP A 458 22.64 -20.90 -30.16
CA ASP A 458 23.64 -21.14 -31.17
C ASP A 458 24.89 -20.33 -30.87
N SER A 459 26.05 -20.95 -30.93
CA SER A 459 27.36 -20.32 -30.77
C SER A 459 28.01 -20.12 -32.15
N ALA A 460 27.42 -19.24 -32.97
CA ALA A 460 27.88 -18.87 -34.32
C ALA A 460 28.01 -20.06 -35.29
N GLY A 461 27.13 -21.04 -35.16
CA GLY A 461 27.10 -22.20 -36.05
C GLY A 461 28.10 -23.32 -35.73
N PHE A 462 28.88 -23.16 -34.68
CA PHE A 462 29.86 -24.18 -34.29
C PHE A 462 29.27 -25.23 -33.31
N SER A 463 28.41 -24.82 -32.41
CA SER A 463 27.72 -25.72 -31.48
C SER A 463 26.55 -25.04 -30.81
N ILE A 464 25.40 -25.66 -30.82
CA ILE A 464 24.22 -25.18 -30.12
C ILE A 464 24.31 -25.40 -28.64
N ARG A 465 24.98 -26.44 -28.23
CA ARG A 465 25.31 -26.72 -26.85
C ARG A 465 26.81 -26.80 -26.72
N PRO A 466 27.42 -26.04 -25.81
CA PRO A 466 28.79 -26.33 -25.48
C PRO A 466 28.85 -27.80 -25.13
N PRO A 467 29.74 -28.61 -25.78
CA PRO A 467 29.82 -30.01 -25.46
C PRO A 467 30.06 -30.17 -23.96
N ASN A 468 29.48 -31.22 -23.40
CA ASN A 468 29.65 -31.52 -21.97
C ASN A 468 31.10 -31.88 -21.59
N HIS A 469 32.03 -31.85 -22.54
CA HIS A 469 33.42 -32.10 -22.34
C HIS A 469 34.19 -30.86 -21.95
N SER A 470 34.71 -30.86 -20.75
CA SER A 470 35.50 -29.77 -20.14
C SER A 470 36.85 -29.50 -20.78
N ILE A 471 37.26 -30.29 -21.77
CA ILE A 471 38.66 -30.36 -22.20
C ILE A 471 38.97 -29.42 -23.36
N ASN A 472 37.99 -28.96 -24.09
CA ASN A 472 38.22 -28.17 -25.29
C ASN A 472 37.24 -27.02 -25.42
N ASN A 473 37.72 -25.79 -25.28
CA ASN A 473 36.95 -24.56 -25.45
C ASN A 473 37.09 -23.95 -26.86
N GLN A 474 37.64 -24.68 -27.79
CA GLN A 474 37.89 -24.21 -29.15
C GLN A 474 36.62 -24.13 -29.95
N PRO A 475 36.51 -23.25 -30.94
CA PRO A 475 35.45 -23.32 -31.94
C PRO A 475 35.56 -24.69 -32.58
N TYR A 476 34.46 -25.39 -32.58
CA TYR A 476 34.38 -26.75 -33.12
C TYR A 476 33.95 -26.73 -34.59
N ASP A 477 34.08 -27.84 -35.27
CA ASP A 477 33.44 -28.03 -36.54
C ASP A 477 31.94 -27.73 -36.43
N PRO A 478 31.32 -27.21 -37.52
CA PRO A 478 29.89 -26.95 -37.53
C PRO A 478 29.11 -28.18 -37.06
N TYR A 479 28.13 -27.92 -36.21
CA TYR A 479 27.24 -29.00 -35.73
C TYR A 479 26.33 -29.44 -36.87
N GLU A 480 26.49 -30.66 -37.37
CA GLU A 480 25.73 -31.25 -38.47
C GLU A 480 24.45 -32.00 -37.99
N GLY A 481 24.23 -32.10 -36.69
CA GLY A 481 23.08 -32.79 -36.12
C GLY A 481 21.81 -31.95 -36.10
N GLU A 482 20.71 -32.57 -35.65
CA GLU A 482 19.43 -31.87 -35.48
C GLU A 482 19.56 -30.79 -34.39
N ILE A 483 19.04 -29.60 -34.69
CA ILE A 483 18.94 -28.50 -33.71
C ILE A 483 17.91 -28.86 -32.65
N THR A 484 18.36 -29.19 -31.46
CA THR A 484 17.50 -29.47 -30.31
C THR A 484 17.39 -28.26 -29.42
N PRO A 485 16.23 -27.99 -28.83
CA PRO A 485 16.10 -26.94 -27.85
C PRO A 485 17.10 -27.08 -26.67
N PHE A 486 17.73 -26.00 -26.26
CA PHE A 486 18.52 -25.94 -25.04
C PHE A 486 17.63 -26.19 -23.83
N GLN A 487 16.41 -25.64 -23.89
CA GLN A 487 15.37 -25.84 -22.93
C GLN A 487 14.03 -25.96 -23.65
N GLU A 488 13.18 -26.86 -23.18
CA GLU A 488 11.81 -26.98 -23.63
C GLU A 488 10.90 -27.26 -22.43
N VAL A 489 9.80 -26.48 -22.35
CA VAL A 489 8.70 -26.74 -21.42
C VAL A 489 7.44 -26.87 -22.22
N ARG A 490 6.80 -28.05 -22.18
CA ARG A 490 5.57 -28.34 -22.88
C ARG A 490 4.61 -29.08 -21.97
N ALA A 491 3.63 -28.36 -21.46
CA ALA A 491 2.65 -28.92 -20.55
C ALA A 491 1.25 -28.36 -20.81
N THR A 492 0.25 -29.21 -20.56
CA THR A 492 -1.15 -28.80 -20.49
C THR A 492 -1.72 -29.33 -19.20
N ASN A 493 -2.16 -28.42 -18.33
CA ASN A 493 -2.67 -28.77 -17.01
C ASN A 493 -4.13 -28.33 -16.88
N ASN A 494 -5.00 -29.25 -16.52
CA ASN A 494 -6.37 -29.02 -16.12
C ASN A 494 -6.45 -29.39 -14.64
N THR A 495 -6.36 -28.38 -13.76
CA THR A 495 -6.20 -28.60 -12.33
C THR A 495 -7.36 -27.99 -11.57
N GLN A 496 -7.91 -28.74 -10.64
CA GLN A 496 -8.93 -28.27 -9.71
C GLN A 496 -8.40 -28.37 -8.28
N ILE A 497 -8.55 -27.28 -7.52
CA ILE A 497 -8.12 -27.22 -6.13
C ILE A 497 -9.33 -26.84 -5.27
N ASP A 498 -9.70 -27.72 -4.35
CA ASP A 498 -10.74 -27.45 -3.35
C ASP A 498 -10.09 -27.14 -2.01
N ARG A 499 -10.51 -26.05 -1.36
CA ARG A 499 -9.98 -25.61 -0.07
C ARG A 499 -11.08 -25.39 0.93
N PHE A 500 -10.93 -25.96 2.12
CA PHE A 500 -11.77 -25.68 3.29
C PHE A 500 -10.95 -25.05 4.39
N THR A 501 -11.41 -23.91 4.88
CA THR A 501 -10.78 -23.25 6.04
C THR A 501 -11.79 -22.96 7.12
N ALA A 502 -11.37 -23.14 8.37
CA ALA A 502 -12.12 -22.76 9.55
C ALA A 502 -11.20 -22.02 10.52
N PHE A 503 -11.71 -21.03 11.22
CA PHE A 503 -10.98 -20.40 12.31
C PHE A 503 -11.90 -20.06 13.48
N ALA A 504 -11.29 -20.04 14.66
CA ALA A 504 -11.89 -19.53 15.89
C ALA A 504 -10.83 -18.71 16.63
N GLN A 505 -11.19 -17.56 17.12
CA GLN A 505 -10.32 -16.74 17.96
C GLN A 505 -11.11 -16.04 19.06
N TRP A 506 -10.42 -15.81 20.16
CA TRP A 506 -10.88 -15.04 21.30
C TRP A 506 -9.92 -13.86 21.51
N SER A 507 -10.48 -12.68 21.68
CA SER A 507 -9.76 -11.47 22.02
C SER A 507 -10.36 -10.85 23.26
N LYS A 508 -9.54 -10.36 24.17
CA LYS A 508 -10.00 -9.67 25.36
C LYS A 508 -9.16 -8.43 25.63
N LYS A 509 -9.82 -7.36 26.02
CA LYS A 509 -9.21 -6.21 26.67
C LYS A 509 -9.46 -6.34 28.18
N ASP A 510 -8.41 -6.20 28.99
CA ASP A 510 -8.45 -6.29 30.44
C ASP A 510 -7.59 -5.22 31.10
N GLU A 511 -7.64 -5.15 32.40
CA GLU A 511 -6.84 -4.25 33.20
C GLU A 511 -6.21 -5.03 34.36
N TRP A 512 -4.88 -4.99 34.49
CA TRP A 512 -4.13 -5.64 35.55
C TRP A 512 -3.37 -4.61 36.37
N ASN A 513 -3.77 -4.37 37.62
CA ASN A 513 -3.14 -3.39 38.50
C ASN A 513 -2.91 -2.05 37.80
N ASP A 514 -3.97 -1.48 37.21
CA ASP A 514 -3.98 -0.22 36.43
C ASP A 514 -3.19 -0.27 35.11
N HIS A 515 -2.72 -1.44 34.67
CA HIS A 515 -2.10 -1.62 33.35
C HIS A 515 -3.14 -2.11 32.33
N GLU A 516 -3.24 -1.46 31.18
CA GLU A 516 -4.11 -1.94 30.10
C GLU A 516 -3.45 -3.15 29.42
N VAL A 517 -4.19 -4.27 29.29
CA VAL A 517 -3.70 -5.49 28.64
C VAL A 517 -4.67 -5.98 27.58
N TRP A 518 -4.12 -6.57 26.53
CA TRP A 518 -4.87 -7.18 25.43
C TRP A 518 -4.32 -8.56 25.13
N TYR A 519 -5.22 -9.52 24.93
CA TYR A 519 -4.83 -10.83 24.43
C TYR A 519 -5.70 -11.23 23.26
N ASN A 520 -5.07 -11.97 22.36
CA ASN A 520 -5.74 -12.67 21.30
C ASN A 520 -5.17 -14.07 21.21
N ILE A 521 -6.03 -15.07 21.22
CA ILE A 521 -5.65 -16.47 21.02
C ILE A 521 -6.60 -17.03 19.98
N GLY A 522 -6.06 -17.71 18.99
CA GLY A 522 -6.87 -18.30 17.94
C GLY A 522 -6.22 -19.49 17.29
N VAL A 523 -7.02 -20.28 16.62
CA VAL A 523 -6.59 -21.41 15.81
C VAL A 523 -7.27 -21.34 14.44
N ARG A 524 -6.54 -21.73 13.43
CA ARG A 524 -7.04 -21.86 12.07
C ARG A 524 -6.72 -23.24 11.54
N ALA A 525 -7.67 -23.88 10.87
CA ALA A 525 -7.52 -25.13 10.16
C ALA A 525 -7.68 -24.88 8.67
N HIS A 526 -6.84 -25.49 7.85
CA HIS A 526 -6.93 -25.45 6.40
C HIS A 526 -6.76 -26.86 5.84
N ASN A 527 -7.76 -27.32 5.11
CA ASN A 527 -7.74 -28.55 4.34
C ASN A 527 -7.79 -28.19 2.85
N TRP A 528 -6.98 -28.85 2.03
CA TRP A 528 -7.05 -28.69 0.57
C TRP A 528 -6.81 -30.01 -0.13
N SER A 529 -7.41 -30.12 -1.31
CA SER A 529 -7.18 -31.22 -2.23
C SER A 529 -6.83 -30.69 -3.61
N VAL A 530 -5.89 -31.35 -4.27
CA VAL A 530 -5.49 -31.08 -5.66
C VAL A 530 -5.88 -32.28 -6.49
N LYS A 531 -6.58 -32.04 -7.60
CA LYS A 531 -7.02 -33.07 -8.54
C LYS A 531 -7.02 -32.52 -9.96
N GLY A 532 -6.97 -33.37 -10.95
CA GLY A 532 -6.99 -32.98 -12.36
C GLY A 532 -6.82 -34.16 -13.29
N GLU A 533 -6.80 -33.90 -14.59
CA GLU A 533 -6.57 -34.90 -15.63
C GLU A 533 -5.14 -35.46 -15.51
N GLY A 534 -5.00 -36.74 -15.30
CA GLY A 534 -3.69 -37.38 -15.11
C GLY A 534 -3.04 -37.12 -13.75
N ILE A 535 -3.72 -36.44 -12.81
CA ILE A 535 -3.23 -36.11 -11.48
C ILE A 535 -3.91 -36.99 -10.44
N GLU A 536 -3.11 -37.75 -9.69
CA GLU A 536 -3.62 -38.48 -8.51
C GLU A 536 -4.06 -37.49 -7.42
N SER A 537 -5.31 -37.63 -6.97
CA SER A 537 -5.87 -36.71 -5.98
C SER A 537 -5.14 -36.83 -4.64
N THR A 538 -4.68 -35.70 -4.14
CA THR A 538 -4.07 -35.60 -2.81
C THR A 538 -4.92 -34.73 -1.88
N ASN A 539 -4.90 -35.04 -0.58
CA ASN A 539 -5.59 -34.24 0.44
C ASN A 539 -4.65 -33.99 1.61
N GLN A 540 -4.55 -32.73 2.02
CA GLN A 540 -3.67 -32.30 3.11
C GLN A 540 -4.41 -31.37 4.07
N THR A 541 -4.03 -31.42 5.36
CA THR A 541 -4.62 -30.58 6.40
C THR A 541 -3.53 -29.98 7.30
N VAL A 542 -3.67 -28.71 7.66
CA VAL A 542 -2.77 -28.02 8.59
C VAL A 542 -3.55 -27.23 9.64
N PHE A 543 -2.93 -27.04 10.81
CA PHE A 543 -3.49 -26.27 11.93
C PHE A 543 -2.52 -25.17 12.36
N SER A 544 -3.02 -23.94 12.46
CA SER A 544 -2.26 -22.72 12.72
C SER A 544 -2.70 -22.07 14.04
N PRO A 545 -2.25 -22.53 15.22
CA PRO A 545 -2.47 -21.80 16.47
C PRO A 545 -1.63 -20.52 16.48
N ARG A 546 -2.23 -19.42 16.95
CA ARG A 546 -1.61 -18.09 17.03
C ARG A 546 -2.00 -17.39 18.31
N GLY A 547 -1.07 -16.64 18.89
CA GLY A 547 -1.30 -15.84 20.08
C GLY A 547 -0.65 -14.48 20.00
N GLN A 548 -1.34 -13.50 20.58
CA GLN A 548 -0.84 -12.14 20.74
C GLN A 548 -1.11 -11.67 22.16
N PHE A 549 -0.17 -10.92 22.70
CA PHE A 549 -0.28 -10.24 23.98
C PHE A 549 0.26 -8.83 23.84
N ALA A 550 -0.44 -7.87 24.41
CA ALA A 550 0.05 -6.51 24.52
C ALA A 550 -0.25 -5.94 25.90
N ILE A 551 0.67 -5.13 26.41
CA ILE A 551 0.53 -4.43 27.68
C ILE A 551 0.94 -2.97 27.52
N LYS A 552 0.07 -2.10 28.03
CA LYS A 552 0.36 -0.67 28.20
C LYS A 552 0.46 -0.39 29.70
N PRO A 553 1.68 -0.33 30.25
CA PRO A 553 1.87 -0.01 31.65
C PRO A 553 1.36 1.41 31.98
N ASN A 554 0.82 1.58 33.20
CA ASN A 554 0.45 2.88 33.72
C ASN A 554 1.70 3.61 34.27
N TRP A 555 2.56 4.04 33.34
CA TRP A 555 3.79 4.78 33.61
C TRP A 555 3.64 6.23 33.14
N ASP A 556 4.54 7.11 33.60
CA ASP A 556 4.63 8.48 33.09
C ASP A 556 4.92 8.54 31.57
N LYS A 557 5.54 7.49 31.03
CA LYS A 557 5.84 7.38 29.62
C LYS A 557 4.77 6.55 28.90
N ASP A 558 4.23 7.08 27.82
CA ASP A 558 3.24 6.37 26.97
C ASP A 558 3.92 5.29 26.14
N MET A 559 4.03 4.08 26.68
CA MET A 559 4.63 2.91 26.03
C MET A 559 3.65 1.76 25.92
N LEU A 560 3.65 1.10 24.76
CA LEU A 560 2.91 -0.14 24.50
C LEU A 560 3.90 -1.22 24.11
N PHE A 561 3.92 -2.33 24.83
CA PHE A 561 4.71 -3.51 24.50
C PHE A 561 3.81 -4.58 23.89
N ARG A 562 4.32 -5.25 22.86
CA ARG A 562 3.61 -6.32 22.14
C ARG A 562 4.49 -7.54 22.02
N PHE A 563 3.83 -8.68 22.10
CA PHE A 563 4.41 -9.98 21.78
C PHE A 563 3.42 -10.75 20.92
N SER A 564 3.89 -11.35 19.83
CA SER A 564 3.08 -12.27 19.04
C SER A 564 3.90 -13.48 18.62
N SER A 565 3.26 -14.65 18.66
CA SER A 565 3.84 -15.91 18.25
C SER A 565 2.78 -16.82 17.65
N GLY A 566 3.17 -17.70 16.76
CA GLY A 566 2.25 -18.68 16.19
C GLY A 566 2.85 -19.46 15.04
N PHE A 567 2.06 -20.42 14.61
CA PHE A 567 2.32 -21.23 13.43
C PHE A 567 1.55 -20.65 12.24
N TYR A 568 2.24 -20.44 11.14
CA TYR A 568 1.70 -19.92 9.90
C TYR A 568 1.96 -20.94 8.81
N TYR A 569 0.95 -21.27 8.04
CA TYR A 569 1.05 -22.20 6.92
C TYR A 569 0.57 -21.51 5.66
N GLN A 570 1.26 -21.77 4.56
CA GLN A 570 0.83 -21.35 3.23
C GLN A 570 0.68 -22.61 2.38
N PRO A 571 -0.57 -23.10 2.19
CA PRO A 571 -0.84 -24.13 1.18
C PRO A 571 -0.39 -23.63 -0.19
N PRO A 572 0.13 -24.52 -1.05
CA PRO A 572 0.67 -24.10 -2.33
C PRO A 572 -0.41 -23.46 -3.20
N PHE A 573 -0.10 -22.35 -3.84
CA PHE A 573 -0.90 -21.82 -4.94
C PHE A 573 -0.46 -22.47 -6.25
N TYR A 574 -1.22 -22.30 -7.32
CA TYR A 574 -1.06 -23.07 -8.54
C TYR A 574 0.38 -23.07 -9.10
N LYS A 575 1.08 -21.93 -9.15
CA LYS A 575 2.47 -21.88 -9.64
C LYS A 575 3.46 -22.68 -8.81
N GLU A 576 3.25 -22.76 -7.50
CA GLU A 576 4.10 -23.56 -6.61
C GLU A 576 3.93 -25.07 -6.82
N LEU A 577 2.79 -25.47 -7.42
CA LEU A 577 2.53 -26.87 -7.76
C LEU A 577 3.25 -27.31 -9.06
N ARG A 578 3.68 -26.36 -9.90
CA ARG A 578 4.35 -26.70 -11.17
C ARG A 578 5.82 -26.90 -10.96
N ASP A 579 6.32 -28.04 -11.42
CA ASP A 579 7.75 -28.33 -11.48
C ASP A 579 8.43 -27.59 -12.66
N ARG A 580 9.72 -27.85 -12.84
CA ARG A 580 10.55 -27.26 -13.89
C ARG A 580 10.10 -27.63 -15.31
N ASN A 581 9.36 -28.73 -15.47
CA ASN A 581 8.79 -29.19 -16.73
C ASN A 581 7.38 -28.62 -16.97
N GLY A 582 6.88 -27.80 -16.05
CA GLY A 582 5.54 -27.23 -16.10
C GLY A 582 4.42 -28.19 -15.66
N VAL A 583 4.78 -29.39 -15.15
CA VAL A 583 3.82 -30.41 -14.73
C VAL A 583 3.41 -30.19 -13.28
N VAL A 584 2.10 -30.32 -13.01
CA VAL A 584 1.56 -30.15 -11.66
C VAL A 584 1.92 -31.32 -10.76
N GLN A 585 2.53 -31.00 -9.60
CA GLN A 585 2.93 -31.93 -8.54
C GLN A 585 1.96 -31.80 -7.36
N PRO A 586 0.97 -32.69 -7.23
CA PRO A 586 -0.08 -32.57 -6.22
C PRO A 586 0.41 -32.84 -4.79
N SER A 587 1.58 -33.46 -4.64
CA SER A 587 2.20 -33.79 -3.34
C SER A 587 2.88 -32.64 -2.66
N VAL A 588 3.03 -31.48 -3.33
CA VAL A 588 3.64 -30.26 -2.73
C VAL A 588 2.92 -29.90 -1.43
N LYS A 589 3.69 -29.74 -0.38
CA LYS A 589 3.19 -29.46 0.97
C LYS A 589 3.00 -27.96 1.19
N ALA A 590 2.20 -27.61 2.19
CA ALA A 590 2.18 -26.26 2.71
C ALA A 590 3.54 -25.87 3.28
N GLN A 591 4.06 -24.72 2.88
CA GLN A 591 5.20 -24.11 3.55
C GLN A 591 4.80 -23.70 4.97
N LYS A 592 5.68 -23.88 5.95
CA LYS A 592 5.44 -23.61 7.36
C LYS A 592 6.36 -22.52 7.86
N SER A 593 5.88 -21.67 8.74
CA SER A 593 6.68 -20.68 9.46
C SER A 593 6.23 -20.56 10.90
N ILE A 594 7.20 -20.54 11.82
CA ILE A 594 6.96 -20.18 13.22
C ILE A 594 7.44 -18.75 13.39
N HIS A 595 6.56 -17.86 13.85
CA HIS A 595 6.88 -16.46 14.07
C HIS A 595 7.05 -16.14 15.53
N PHE A 596 8.03 -15.28 15.83
CA PHE A 596 8.20 -14.58 17.10
C PHE A 596 8.42 -13.11 16.78
N VAL A 597 7.53 -12.25 17.29
CA VAL A 597 7.62 -10.80 17.10
C VAL A 597 7.46 -10.11 18.44
N VAL A 598 8.39 -9.22 18.74
CA VAL A 598 8.36 -8.35 19.93
C VAL A 598 8.35 -6.92 19.44
N GLY A 599 7.42 -6.12 19.90
CA GLY A 599 7.27 -4.72 19.51
C GLY A 599 7.15 -3.79 20.71
N ASN A 600 7.59 -2.56 20.52
CA ASN A 600 7.39 -1.45 21.44
C ASN A 600 6.98 -0.21 20.65
N ASP A 601 5.90 0.43 21.10
CA ASP A 601 5.48 1.73 20.63
C ASP A 601 5.69 2.73 21.75
N TYR A 602 6.50 3.75 21.50
CA TYR A 602 6.77 4.82 22.45
C TYR A 602 6.27 6.15 21.88
N SER A 603 5.22 6.72 22.50
CA SER A 603 4.70 8.03 22.16
C SER A 603 5.29 9.09 23.10
N PHE A 604 5.82 10.17 22.52
CA PHE A 604 6.45 11.25 23.27
C PHE A 604 6.29 12.58 22.55
N ASN A 605 6.59 13.66 23.24
CA ASN A 605 6.62 14.99 22.66
C ASN A 605 8.07 15.43 22.40
N LEU A 606 8.36 15.82 21.15
CA LEU A 606 9.60 16.46 20.76
C LEU A 606 9.27 17.82 20.13
N TRP A 607 9.95 18.90 20.56
CA TRP A 607 9.64 20.28 20.14
C TRP A 607 8.17 20.69 20.41
N LYS A 608 7.57 20.15 21.48
CA LYS A 608 6.14 20.30 21.82
C LYS A 608 5.17 19.72 20.79
N ARG A 609 5.61 18.80 19.97
CA ARG A 609 4.83 18.11 18.94
C ARG A 609 4.80 16.61 19.19
N PRO A 610 3.75 15.91 18.75
CA PRO A 610 3.63 14.46 18.95
C PRO A 610 4.59 13.68 18.04
N PHE A 611 5.30 12.75 18.65
CA PHE A 611 6.13 11.75 17.97
C PHE A 611 5.83 10.36 18.50
N LYS A 612 5.99 9.36 17.64
CA LYS A 612 5.85 7.94 17.98
C LYS A 612 7.03 7.16 17.40
N LEU A 613 7.79 6.49 18.25
CA LEU A 613 8.81 5.53 17.85
C LEU A 613 8.21 4.13 17.93
N VAL A 614 8.14 3.44 16.80
CA VAL A 614 7.75 2.03 16.68
C VAL A 614 9.02 1.21 16.47
N SER A 615 9.24 0.23 17.34
CA SER A 615 10.40 -0.66 17.29
C SER A 615 9.91 -2.10 17.30
N GLU A 616 10.34 -2.93 16.36
CA GLU A 616 9.97 -4.35 16.30
C GLU A 616 11.20 -5.20 16.00
N ALA A 617 11.36 -6.29 16.75
CA ALA A 617 12.31 -7.35 16.48
C ALA A 617 11.54 -8.63 16.14
N TYR A 618 12.02 -9.37 15.15
CA TYR A 618 11.33 -10.56 14.69
C TYR A 618 12.30 -11.70 14.33
N TYR A 619 11.78 -12.91 14.49
CA TYR A 619 12.40 -14.14 14.04
C TYR A 619 11.33 -15.05 13.43
N LYS A 620 11.60 -15.57 12.22
CA LYS A 620 10.78 -16.56 11.51
C LYS A 620 11.63 -17.77 11.23
N HIS A 621 11.15 -18.95 11.58
CA HIS A 621 11.76 -20.23 11.21
C HIS A 621 10.84 -20.94 10.24
N LEU A 622 11.36 -21.28 9.04
CA LEU A 622 10.58 -21.86 7.96
C LEU A 622 11.02 -23.30 7.69
N THR A 623 10.05 -24.18 7.48
CA THR A 623 10.23 -25.58 7.08
C THR A 623 9.30 -25.93 5.94
N ASP A 624 9.60 -27.03 5.24
CA ASP A 624 8.90 -27.44 4.02
C ASP A 624 8.87 -26.30 2.97
N VAL A 625 9.95 -25.52 2.88
CA VAL A 625 10.04 -24.41 1.93
C VAL A 625 10.18 -24.97 0.52
N ASN A 626 9.40 -24.40 -0.40
CA ASN A 626 9.50 -24.68 -1.84
C ASN A 626 10.48 -23.68 -2.46
N PRO A 627 11.72 -24.06 -2.76
CA PRO A 627 12.70 -23.12 -3.30
C PRO A 627 12.28 -22.63 -4.69
N TYR A 628 12.71 -21.41 -5.00
CA TYR A 628 12.55 -20.85 -6.33
C TYR A 628 13.80 -20.12 -6.79
N THR A 629 13.98 -20.03 -8.09
CA THR A 629 15.01 -19.21 -8.71
C THR A 629 14.37 -18.02 -9.43
N VAL A 630 15.11 -16.94 -9.54
CA VAL A 630 14.70 -15.74 -10.30
C VAL A 630 15.54 -15.72 -11.58
N ASP A 631 14.86 -15.99 -12.69
CA ASP A 631 15.42 -15.93 -14.01
C ASP A 631 14.92 -14.68 -14.74
N ASN A 632 15.81 -13.70 -14.89
CA ASN A 632 15.45 -12.36 -15.35
C ASN A 632 14.32 -11.79 -14.46
N VAL A 633 13.09 -11.80 -14.92
CA VAL A 633 11.90 -11.34 -14.18
C VAL A 633 10.96 -12.48 -13.78
N ARG A 634 11.30 -13.71 -14.09
CA ARG A 634 10.45 -14.89 -13.86
C ARG A 634 10.84 -15.61 -12.59
N ILE A 635 9.86 -15.94 -11.77
CA ILE A 635 10.02 -16.86 -10.64
C ILE A 635 9.72 -18.26 -11.11
N ARG A 636 10.70 -19.17 -10.88
CA ARG A 636 10.61 -20.59 -11.23
C ARG A 636 10.66 -21.40 -9.95
N TYR A 637 9.52 -21.96 -9.53
CA TYR A 637 9.43 -22.87 -8.40
C TYR A 637 9.95 -24.25 -8.76
N ALA A 638 10.49 -24.95 -7.76
CA ALA A 638 10.98 -26.32 -7.94
C ALA A 638 9.89 -27.38 -7.76
N ALA A 639 8.77 -27.01 -7.13
CA ALA A 639 7.71 -27.91 -6.67
C ALA A 639 8.23 -28.99 -5.70
N ASP A 640 9.28 -28.67 -4.95
CA ASP A 640 9.99 -29.54 -4.03
C ASP A 640 10.05 -28.88 -2.65
N ASN A 641 9.53 -29.49 -1.62
CA ASN A 641 9.60 -28.94 -0.26
C ASN A 641 10.91 -29.35 0.45
N ASN A 642 12.05 -29.19 -0.22
CA ASN A 642 13.36 -29.69 0.19
C ASN A 642 14.24 -28.67 0.91
N ALA A 643 13.68 -27.50 1.28
CA ALA A 643 14.44 -26.47 1.95
C ALA A 643 13.90 -26.11 3.34
N THR A 644 14.82 -25.64 4.18
CA THR A 644 14.54 -24.91 5.41
C THR A 644 15.05 -23.49 5.27
N ALA A 645 14.44 -22.52 5.98
CA ALA A 645 14.88 -21.15 5.91
C ALA A 645 14.65 -20.42 7.24
N PHE A 646 15.27 -19.26 7.38
CA PHE A 646 14.93 -18.33 8.46
C PHE A 646 14.93 -16.88 7.97
N ALA A 647 14.22 -16.02 8.70
CA ALA A 647 14.31 -14.59 8.55
C ALA A 647 14.35 -13.94 9.93
N THR A 648 15.29 -13.04 10.15
CA THR A 648 15.45 -12.29 11.40
C THR A 648 15.78 -10.86 11.12
N GLY A 649 15.30 -9.96 11.97
CA GLY A 649 15.56 -8.54 11.77
C GLY A 649 14.99 -7.64 12.84
N VAL A 650 15.28 -6.34 12.65
CA VAL A 650 14.80 -5.25 13.50
C VAL A 650 14.31 -4.13 12.61
N ASP A 651 13.12 -3.65 12.92
CA ASP A 651 12.46 -2.55 12.23
C ASP A 651 12.27 -1.38 13.21
N LEU A 652 12.70 -0.19 12.81
CA LEU A 652 12.52 1.06 13.55
C LEU A 652 11.79 2.05 12.66
N ARG A 653 10.78 2.72 13.21
CA ARG A 653 10.08 3.81 12.51
C ARG A 653 9.77 4.93 13.48
N LEU A 654 10.27 6.12 13.19
CA LEU A 654 9.96 7.35 13.89
C LEU A 654 8.94 8.15 13.07
N ASN A 655 7.72 8.22 13.55
CA ASN A 655 6.65 9.05 13.00
C ASN A 655 6.51 10.33 13.83
N GLY A 656 6.13 11.43 13.21
CA GLY A 656 5.78 12.63 13.97
C GLY A 656 5.62 13.88 13.13
N GLU A 657 5.25 14.93 13.78
CA GLU A 657 5.13 16.27 13.21
C GLU A 657 6.50 16.96 13.16
N PHE A 658 7.34 16.63 12.19
CA PHE A 658 8.59 17.35 11.92
C PHE A 658 8.31 18.80 11.51
N VAL A 659 7.21 19.01 10.78
CA VAL A 659 6.64 20.30 10.43
C VAL A 659 5.22 20.37 11.04
N PRO A 660 4.82 21.50 11.68
CA PRO A 660 3.51 21.59 12.30
C PRO A 660 2.36 21.26 11.36
N GLY A 661 1.47 20.33 11.77
CA GLY A 661 0.29 19.95 11.01
C GLY A 661 0.55 18.99 9.82
N THR A 662 1.77 18.46 9.67
CA THR A 662 2.12 17.45 8.67
C THR A 662 2.79 16.26 9.35
N GLU A 663 2.34 15.05 9.01
CA GLU A 663 2.96 13.83 9.50
C GLU A 663 4.08 13.39 8.53
N SER A 664 5.25 13.10 9.08
CA SER A 664 6.40 12.58 8.34
C SER A 664 7.00 11.41 9.11
N TRP A 665 7.74 10.54 8.42
CA TRP A 665 8.43 9.44 9.12
C TRP A 665 9.76 9.07 8.50
N ILE A 666 10.59 8.50 9.36
CA ILE A 666 11.88 7.91 9.00
C ILE A 666 11.84 6.45 9.44
N SER A 667 12.22 5.55 8.56
CA SER A 667 12.26 4.12 8.79
C SER A 667 13.66 3.57 8.57
N VAL A 668 14.10 2.70 9.46
CA VAL A 668 15.37 1.96 9.35
C VAL A 668 15.09 0.50 9.64
N GLY A 669 15.53 -0.38 8.75
CA GLY A 669 15.34 -1.82 8.89
C GLY A 669 16.63 -2.59 8.65
N TYR A 670 16.82 -3.66 9.43
CA TYR A 670 17.82 -4.67 9.19
C TYR A 670 17.13 -6.02 9.03
N LEU A 671 17.48 -6.73 7.96
CA LEU A 671 16.97 -8.08 7.66
C LEU A 671 18.11 -9.02 7.32
N SER A 672 18.06 -10.25 7.80
CA SER A 672 18.84 -11.36 7.30
C SER A 672 17.92 -12.55 7.04
N THR A 673 17.86 -13.01 5.79
CA THR A 673 17.10 -14.22 5.44
C THR A 673 17.94 -15.15 4.59
N LYS A 674 17.98 -16.42 5.01
CA LYS A 674 18.76 -17.46 4.35
C LYS A 674 17.93 -18.72 4.22
N GLU A 675 18.31 -19.57 3.26
CA GLU A 675 17.71 -20.87 3.04
C GLU A 675 18.79 -21.94 2.90
N ASN A 676 18.44 -23.17 3.26
CA ASN A 676 19.28 -24.34 3.14
C ASN A 676 18.52 -25.38 2.31
N ILE A 677 18.92 -25.55 1.06
CA ILE A 677 18.32 -26.47 0.09
C ILE A 677 19.09 -27.80 0.15
N ASP A 678 18.37 -28.91 0.28
CA ASP A 678 18.95 -30.27 0.36
C ASP A 678 20.03 -30.46 1.44
N ASN A 679 19.97 -29.65 2.52
CA ASN A 679 20.99 -29.65 3.59
C ASN A 679 22.42 -29.34 3.12
N ARG A 680 22.59 -28.60 2.03
CA ARG A 680 23.89 -28.23 1.43
C ARG A 680 24.57 -27.03 2.13
N GLY A 681 23.94 -26.45 3.13
CA GLY A 681 24.39 -25.25 3.82
C GLY A 681 23.52 -24.01 3.48
N GLU A 682 23.75 -22.90 4.18
CA GLU A 682 22.94 -21.69 4.07
C GLU A 682 23.39 -20.79 2.92
N ILE A 683 22.46 -20.38 2.08
CA ILE A 683 22.64 -19.32 1.06
C ILE A 683 21.63 -18.19 1.31
N ALA A 684 21.88 -17.01 0.75
CA ALA A 684 20.94 -15.91 0.81
C ALA A 684 19.67 -16.23 0.00
N ARG A 685 18.48 -16.04 0.60
CA ARG A 685 17.21 -16.12 -0.15
C ARG A 685 17.12 -14.99 -1.18
N PRO A 686 16.38 -15.17 -2.28
CA PRO A 686 16.20 -14.12 -3.31
C PRO A 686 15.69 -12.78 -2.76
N THR A 687 14.99 -12.80 -1.61
CA THR A 687 14.45 -11.62 -0.93
C THR A 687 15.39 -11.03 0.14
N ASP A 688 16.63 -11.51 0.28
CA ASP A 688 17.58 -11.06 1.32
C ASP A 688 18.11 -9.66 1.02
N GLN A 689 17.48 -8.65 1.59
CA GLN A 689 17.85 -7.24 1.48
C GLN A 689 18.23 -6.70 2.87
N ARG A 690 19.54 -6.57 3.13
CA ARG A 690 20.10 -6.42 4.48
C ARG A 690 19.72 -5.13 5.19
N LEU A 691 19.97 -4.00 4.57
CA LEU A 691 19.72 -2.70 5.17
C LEU A 691 18.72 -1.94 4.32
N LYS A 692 17.81 -1.30 5.01
CA LYS A 692 16.86 -0.37 4.45
C LYS A 692 16.87 0.93 5.22
N PHE A 693 16.82 2.02 4.49
CA PHE A 693 16.49 3.35 4.98
C PHE A 693 15.38 3.91 4.09
N ALA A 694 14.33 4.42 4.69
CA ALA A 694 13.30 5.14 3.96
C ALA A 694 12.83 6.36 4.76
N MET A 695 12.49 7.42 4.05
CA MET A 695 11.97 8.64 4.64
C MET A 695 10.84 9.20 3.77
N LEU A 696 9.71 9.46 4.37
CA LEU A 696 8.68 10.31 3.80
C LEU A 696 8.67 11.61 4.59
N PHE A 697 8.91 12.72 3.90
CA PHE A 697 8.90 14.03 4.49
C PHE A 697 7.89 14.93 3.78
N GLN A 698 7.03 15.56 4.55
CA GLN A 698 6.02 16.50 4.08
C GLN A 698 6.26 17.86 4.71
N ASP A 699 6.13 18.90 3.90
CA ASP A 699 6.31 20.28 4.31
C ASP A 699 5.37 21.22 3.54
N TYR A 700 5.25 22.44 4.01
CA TYR A 700 4.60 23.54 3.31
C TYR A 700 5.40 24.82 3.51
N VAL A 701 5.31 25.71 2.55
CA VAL A 701 6.00 27.02 2.66
C VAL A 701 5.21 27.90 3.62
N PRO A 702 5.76 28.31 4.78
CA PRO A 702 5.00 29.05 5.80
C PRO A 702 4.37 30.34 5.30
N THR A 703 5.02 31.03 4.36
CA THR A 703 4.50 32.26 3.73
C THR A 703 3.46 31.98 2.66
N ILE A 704 3.42 30.76 2.13
CA ILE A 704 2.47 30.28 1.09
C ILE A 704 1.96 28.91 1.53
N PRO A 705 1.04 28.80 2.51
CA PRO A 705 0.62 27.50 3.07
C PRO A 705 -0.03 26.55 2.05
N ASN A 706 -0.46 27.08 0.91
CA ASN A 706 -1.01 26.30 -0.20
C ASN A 706 0.05 25.59 -1.02
N LEU A 707 1.31 25.97 -0.89
CA LEU A 707 2.42 25.32 -1.57
C LEU A 707 2.98 24.23 -0.66
N LYS A 708 2.64 22.98 -1.01
CA LYS A 708 3.04 21.78 -0.30
C LYS A 708 4.21 21.12 -1.02
N MET A 709 5.10 20.54 -0.25
CA MET A 709 6.28 19.83 -0.72
C MET A 709 6.31 18.43 -0.13
N TYR A 710 6.70 17.47 -0.94
CA TYR A 710 6.79 16.06 -0.57
C TYR A 710 8.13 15.50 -1.03
N LEU A 711 8.77 14.74 -0.16
CA LEU A 711 10.02 14.07 -0.45
C LEU A 711 9.91 12.61 -0.03
N ASN A 712 10.14 11.71 -0.96
CA ASN A 712 10.23 10.28 -0.71
C ASN A 712 11.66 9.82 -1.00
N LEU A 713 12.36 9.32 0.03
CA LEU A 713 13.71 8.77 -0.09
C LEU A 713 13.68 7.29 0.25
N VAL A 714 14.31 6.47 -0.59
CA VAL A 714 14.48 5.04 -0.34
C VAL A 714 15.90 4.63 -0.66
N PHE A 715 16.52 3.93 0.29
CA PHE A 715 17.80 3.26 0.12
C PHE A 715 17.65 1.81 0.60
N ASN A 716 17.99 0.87 -0.26
CA ASN A 716 18.03 -0.56 0.09
C ASN A 716 19.36 -1.15 -0.40
N THR A 717 19.97 -2.02 0.40
CA THR A 717 21.10 -2.82 -0.10
C THR A 717 20.65 -3.79 -1.17
N GLY A 718 21.55 -4.19 -2.07
CA GLY A 718 21.21 -5.08 -3.19
C GLY A 718 20.74 -6.46 -2.72
N VAL A 719 19.70 -6.98 -3.39
CA VAL A 719 19.25 -8.36 -3.27
C VAL A 719 20.17 -9.30 -4.06
N PRO A 720 20.14 -10.64 -3.84
CA PRO A 720 20.77 -11.60 -4.73
C PRO A 720 20.35 -11.39 -6.19
N GLY A 721 21.29 -11.46 -7.10
CA GLY A 721 21.08 -11.13 -8.52
C GLY A 721 20.39 -12.20 -9.34
N GLY A 722 19.88 -13.26 -8.71
CA GLY A 722 19.31 -14.41 -9.40
C GLY A 722 20.36 -15.34 -9.98
N SER A 723 19.93 -16.31 -10.75
CA SER A 723 20.78 -17.30 -11.40
C SER A 723 20.33 -17.53 -12.86
N PRO A 724 21.21 -17.97 -13.75
CA PRO A 724 20.79 -18.46 -15.06
C PRO A 724 19.73 -19.55 -14.92
N VAL A 725 18.87 -19.67 -15.92
CA VAL A 725 17.76 -20.63 -15.93
C VAL A 725 18.19 -22.01 -15.45
N TYR A 726 17.53 -22.54 -14.44
CA TYR A 726 17.77 -23.86 -13.83
C TYR A 726 19.22 -24.13 -13.34
N SER A 727 20.05 -23.10 -13.22
CA SER A 727 21.37 -23.24 -12.64
C SER A 727 21.29 -23.41 -11.12
N ASP A 728 22.33 -24.04 -10.57
CA ASP A 728 22.44 -24.21 -9.12
C ASP A 728 22.58 -22.85 -8.41
N PRO A 729 21.62 -22.43 -7.55
CA PRO A 729 21.66 -21.15 -6.89
C PRO A 729 22.90 -20.98 -5.97
N TYR A 730 23.52 -22.06 -5.51
CA TYR A 730 24.75 -22.02 -4.71
C TYR A 730 25.96 -21.44 -5.46
N LEU A 731 25.93 -21.51 -6.80
CA LEU A 731 27.00 -20.97 -7.64
C LEU A 731 26.80 -19.46 -7.97
N PHE A 732 25.60 -18.91 -7.73
CA PHE A 732 25.23 -17.57 -8.14
C PHE A 732 24.75 -16.73 -6.94
N GLN A 733 25.69 -16.37 -6.05
CA GLN A 733 25.41 -15.62 -4.82
C GLN A 733 25.76 -14.12 -4.91
N SER A 734 26.11 -13.63 -6.11
CA SER A 734 26.36 -12.20 -6.33
C SER A 734 25.11 -11.38 -6.09
N ARG A 735 25.30 -10.13 -5.63
CA ARG A 735 24.20 -9.21 -5.36
C ARG A 735 24.10 -8.13 -6.41
N LEU A 736 22.89 -7.64 -6.66
CA LEU A 736 22.65 -6.42 -7.41
C LEU A 736 23.23 -5.22 -6.65
N ASN A 737 23.42 -4.12 -7.36
CA ASN A 737 23.76 -2.85 -6.75
C ASN A 737 22.69 -2.38 -5.77
N SER A 738 23.09 -1.56 -4.79
CA SER A 738 22.14 -0.96 -3.85
C SER A 738 21.14 -0.07 -4.58
N TYR A 739 19.85 -0.26 -4.27
CA TYR A 739 18.76 0.56 -4.77
C TYR A 739 18.74 1.91 -4.05
N LYS A 740 18.73 3.00 -4.81
CA LYS A 740 18.73 4.38 -4.31
C LYS A 740 17.74 5.20 -5.09
N ARG A 741 16.79 5.83 -4.41
CA ARG A 741 15.78 6.63 -5.08
C ARG A 741 15.38 7.84 -4.25
N ALA A 742 15.20 8.96 -4.92
CA ALA A 742 14.62 10.17 -4.37
C ALA A 742 13.55 10.69 -5.33
N ASP A 743 12.32 10.78 -4.86
CA ASP A 743 11.20 11.38 -5.58
C ASP A 743 10.76 12.64 -4.83
N ILE A 744 10.60 13.74 -5.57
CA ILE A 744 10.13 15.01 -5.01
C ILE A 744 8.85 15.45 -5.71
N GLY A 745 7.91 15.99 -4.94
CA GLY A 745 6.68 16.58 -5.44
C GLY A 745 6.43 17.95 -4.84
N ILE A 746 5.94 18.87 -5.65
CA ILE A 746 5.48 20.18 -5.24
C ILE A 746 4.04 20.32 -5.73
N SER A 747 3.13 20.68 -4.86
CA SER A 747 1.71 20.84 -5.16
C SER A 747 1.19 22.17 -4.66
N TYR A 748 0.50 22.89 -5.53
CA TYR A 748 -0.19 24.14 -5.18
C TYR A 748 -1.70 23.92 -5.13
N VAL A 749 -2.28 24.14 -3.95
CA VAL A 749 -3.72 24.01 -3.70
C VAL A 749 -4.39 25.34 -4.08
N VAL A 750 -5.18 25.33 -5.14
CA VAL A 750 -5.90 26.51 -5.65
C VAL A 750 -7.22 26.72 -4.91
N VAL A 751 -7.98 25.63 -4.71
CA VAL A 751 -9.26 25.60 -4.00
C VAL A 751 -9.23 24.47 -2.97
N ASP A 752 -9.66 24.73 -1.75
CA ASP A 752 -9.90 23.75 -0.71
C ASP A 752 -11.15 24.11 0.11
N GLU A 753 -11.59 23.24 1.03
CA GLU A 753 -12.75 23.47 1.88
C GLU A 753 -12.69 24.77 2.69
N LYS A 754 -11.49 25.27 2.98
CA LYS A 754 -11.24 26.49 3.77
C LYS A 754 -11.21 27.76 2.90
N ARG A 755 -11.03 27.61 1.60
CA ARG A 755 -10.83 28.70 0.63
C ARG A 755 -11.67 28.48 -0.61
N GLN A 756 -12.96 28.76 -0.46
CA GLN A 756 -13.90 28.76 -1.57
C GLN A 756 -13.87 30.16 -2.24
N PRO A 757 -13.57 30.25 -3.54
CA PRO A 757 -13.63 31.52 -4.25
C PRO A 757 -15.06 32.00 -4.35
N ASN A 758 -15.30 33.29 -4.10
CA ASN A 758 -16.66 33.86 -4.05
C ASN A 758 -17.36 33.97 -5.42
N ASN A 759 -16.65 33.88 -6.53
CA ASN A 759 -17.23 34.02 -7.88
C ASN A 759 -16.40 33.33 -8.96
N GLY A 760 -17.05 32.85 -10.05
CA GLY A 760 -16.42 32.38 -11.27
C GLY A 760 -16.37 30.84 -11.41
N LEU A 761 -15.67 30.35 -12.42
CA LEU A 761 -15.54 28.92 -12.74
C LEU A 761 -14.97 28.07 -11.61
N LEU A 762 -14.17 28.68 -10.72
CA LEU A 762 -13.54 28.00 -9.59
C LEU A 762 -14.53 27.56 -8.52
N ASN A 763 -15.74 28.15 -8.45
CA ASN A 763 -16.80 27.75 -7.50
C ASN A 763 -17.32 26.33 -7.75
N ASN A 764 -17.10 25.77 -8.92
CA ASN A 764 -17.53 24.40 -9.25
C ASN A 764 -16.65 23.33 -8.60
N PHE A 765 -15.50 23.72 -8.05
CA PHE A 765 -14.57 22.79 -7.43
C PHE A 765 -14.64 22.86 -5.91
N LYS A 766 -14.76 21.72 -5.25
CA LYS A 766 -14.54 21.58 -3.80
C LYS A 766 -13.04 21.57 -3.48
N GLU A 767 -12.27 20.92 -4.34
CA GLU A 767 -10.81 20.90 -4.27
C GLU A 767 -10.23 21.03 -5.69
N LEU A 768 -9.21 21.84 -5.84
CA LEU A 768 -8.44 21.99 -7.07
C LEU A 768 -6.97 22.17 -6.72
N SER A 769 -6.12 21.28 -7.21
CA SER A 769 -4.68 21.41 -7.03
C SER A 769 -3.92 21.07 -8.32
N PHE A 770 -2.78 21.71 -8.46
CA PHE A 770 -1.81 21.50 -9.53
C PHE A 770 -0.47 21.13 -8.92
N GLY A 771 0.21 20.12 -9.47
CA GLY A 771 1.48 19.64 -8.94
C GLY A 771 2.50 19.32 -10.03
N ILE A 772 3.76 19.38 -9.64
CA ILE A 772 4.91 18.95 -10.43
C ILE A 772 5.66 17.93 -9.58
N GLU A 773 6.04 16.83 -10.20
CA GLU A 773 6.79 15.75 -9.55
C GLU A 773 8.04 15.42 -10.37
N ILE A 774 9.10 15.07 -9.70
CA ILE A 774 10.34 14.58 -10.29
C ILE A 774 10.60 13.21 -9.68
N PHE A 775 10.50 12.19 -10.49
CA PHE A 775 10.84 10.83 -10.08
C PHE A 775 12.29 10.53 -10.37
N ASN A 776 12.94 9.81 -9.46
CA ASN A 776 14.36 9.50 -9.53
C ASN A 776 15.23 10.74 -9.77
N MET A 777 15.13 11.73 -8.87
CA MET A 777 15.72 13.06 -9.00
C MET A 777 17.22 13.03 -9.34
N PHE A 778 17.96 12.08 -8.77
CA PHE A 778 19.40 11.94 -8.95
C PHE A 778 19.79 11.09 -10.17
N ASP A 779 18.80 10.60 -10.93
CA ASP A 779 19.00 9.79 -12.13
C ASP A 779 19.83 8.51 -11.87
N VAL A 780 19.60 7.86 -10.74
CA VAL A 780 20.32 6.65 -10.35
C VAL A 780 19.82 5.48 -11.19
N GLN A 781 20.72 4.79 -11.82
CA GLN A 781 20.42 3.54 -12.53
C GLN A 781 20.26 2.38 -11.53
N ASN A 782 19.04 2.10 -11.15
CA ASN A 782 18.71 1.02 -10.24
C ASN A 782 18.54 -0.28 -11.02
N SER A 783 19.33 -1.29 -10.68
CA SER A 783 19.20 -2.62 -11.27
C SER A 783 18.09 -3.41 -10.60
N ILE A 784 17.20 -3.97 -11.43
CA ILE A 784 16.04 -4.74 -10.98
C ILE A 784 16.35 -6.22 -11.02
N THR A 785 16.98 -6.68 -12.09
CA THR A 785 17.33 -8.07 -12.36
C THR A 785 18.61 -8.12 -13.18
N ASN A 786 19.16 -9.32 -13.36
CA ASN A 786 20.22 -9.58 -14.32
C ASN A 786 19.68 -10.32 -15.54
N THR A 787 20.15 -9.93 -16.72
CA THR A 787 20.13 -10.80 -17.90
C THR A 787 21.42 -11.61 -17.90
N TRP A 788 21.32 -12.91 -18.00
CA TRP A 788 22.49 -13.78 -17.98
C TRP A 788 22.98 -14.07 -19.38
N VAL A 789 24.25 -13.84 -19.61
CA VAL A 789 24.94 -14.16 -20.86
C VAL A 789 26.05 -15.14 -20.56
N ARG A 790 26.12 -16.19 -21.37
CA ARG A 790 27.17 -17.19 -21.23
C ARG A 790 28.26 -16.93 -22.25
N ASP A 791 29.49 -16.79 -21.77
CA ASP A 791 30.65 -16.80 -22.63
C ASP A 791 30.89 -18.22 -23.19
N VAL A 792 31.03 -18.29 -24.50
CA VAL A 792 31.14 -19.55 -25.22
C VAL A 792 32.47 -20.24 -24.92
N TYR A 793 33.54 -19.44 -24.77
CA TYR A 793 34.89 -19.96 -24.52
C TYR A 793 35.13 -20.34 -23.08
N SER A 794 34.96 -19.42 -22.17
CA SER A 794 35.18 -19.64 -20.73
C SER A 794 34.06 -20.45 -20.07
N LYS A 795 32.90 -20.58 -20.74
CA LYS A 795 31.65 -21.17 -20.22
C LYS A 795 31.14 -20.49 -18.92
N ARG A 796 31.64 -19.28 -18.62
CA ARG A 796 31.17 -18.49 -17.50
C ARG A 796 29.91 -17.76 -17.85
N SER A 797 29.02 -17.64 -16.87
CA SER A 797 27.82 -16.85 -17.02
C SER A 797 28.04 -15.47 -16.38
N PHE A 798 27.73 -14.41 -17.12
CA PHE A 798 27.82 -13.03 -16.65
C PHE A 798 26.42 -12.49 -16.43
N GLY A 799 26.16 -11.92 -15.24
CA GLY A 799 24.92 -11.21 -14.94
C GLY A 799 25.02 -9.75 -15.37
N ILE A 800 24.25 -9.36 -16.35
CA ILE A 800 24.19 -7.98 -16.88
C ILE A 800 23.00 -7.29 -16.25
N PRO A 801 23.18 -6.22 -15.48
CA PRO A 801 22.10 -5.53 -14.80
C PRO A 801 21.09 -4.93 -15.79
N ASN A 802 19.80 -5.15 -15.52
CA ASN A 802 18.72 -4.48 -16.23
C ASN A 802 18.25 -3.26 -15.44
N TYR A 803 18.25 -2.10 -16.08
CA TYR A 803 17.75 -0.84 -15.52
C TYR A 803 16.39 -0.51 -16.17
N MET A 804 15.45 0.03 -15.43
CA MET A 804 14.11 0.30 -15.96
C MET A 804 13.70 1.77 -15.96
N THR A 805 14.14 2.56 -15.00
CA THR A 805 13.69 3.95 -14.90
C THR A 805 14.84 4.91 -14.75
N SER A 806 14.79 5.98 -15.53
CA SER A 806 15.62 7.17 -15.35
C SER A 806 14.83 8.26 -14.64
N ARG A 807 15.36 9.48 -14.61
CA ARG A 807 14.65 10.65 -14.11
C ARG A 807 13.48 11.02 -15.02
N VAL A 808 12.30 11.17 -14.43
CA VAL A 808 11.06 11.53 -15.14
C VAL A 808 10.39 12.73 -14.48
N PHE A 809 9.98 13.69 -15.30
CA PHE A 809 9.16 14.81 -14.88
C PHE A 809 7.68 14.47 -15.11
N ASN A 810 6.86 14.69 -14.08
CA ASN A 810 5.44 14.48 -14.12
C ASN A 810 4.69 15.74 -13.71
N VAL A 811 3.54 15.98 -14.33
CA VAL A 811 2.63 17.06 -13.97
C VAL A 811 1.32 16.43 -13.55
N LYS A 812 0.75 16.87 -12.44
CA LYS A 812 -0.53 16.34 -11.93
C LYS A 812 -1.56 17.46 -11.76
N LEU A 813 -2.80 17.13 -12.05
CA LEU A 813 -3.97 17.96 -11.82
C LEU A 813 -5.01 17.13 -11.08
N ASP A 814 -5.47 17.63 -9.94
CA ASP A 814 -6.48 16.98 -9.10
C ASP A 814 -7.68 17.92 -8.95
N MET A 815 -8.86 17.45 -9.33
CA MET A 815 -10.10 18.19 -9.37
C MET A 815 -11.19 17.41 -8.64
N LYS A 816 -11.82 18.00 -7.63
CA LYS A 816 -13.00 17.45 -6.94
C LYS A 816 -14.16 18.43 -7.05
N PHE A 817 -15.29 17.91 -7.45
CA PHE A 817 -16.55 18.64 -7.67
C PHE A 817 -17.55 18.39 -6.57
#